data_5ff8b94ad51fdf34b3eac6b41adbc86f
#
_entry.id   5ff8b94ad51fdf34b3eac6b41adbc86f
#
_cell.length_a   1.000
_cell.length_b   1.000
_cell.length_c   1.000
_cell.angle_alpha   90.00
_cell.angle_beta   90.00
_cell.angle_gamma   90.00
#
_symmetry.space_group_name_H-M   'P 1'
#
loop_
_entity.id
_entity.type
_entity.pdbx_description
1 polymer ?
#
loop_
_entity_poly.entity_id
_entity_poly.type
_entity_poly.pdbx_seq_one_letter_code
_entity_poly.pdbx_strand_id
1 'polypeptide(L)'
;MFIRFLRLIIKMFVPIWVLSWIVLLPIDAAGKNAGQNGLNLFVYGNVDTNQNARYSAHLILAWIFTFWIFYLIKSEMTYFINARQRFLIDKEHSSLPQANTVLITGVPQSQLNIDKLHDLFSHLPGGVKKIWVNQNLKKLPDLHEDRLKACNKLEGAIGSLIKTATKLEAKRDKAAAKGKPAPKKTIVDDVEKDKAGAAEKLVPSKQRPTHKLGFLGLFGKKVDSINWCREEIARLNDEIDERRKRVQEDPEKYPPLSSCIILFHTQIAAHLCAKSLIHHAPYRMTEKYSEVGPKDIIWSNLNMNPYERRIRIVISWCITIALVIFWAIPAAFVGAVSNIEKLSTTYSWLGWLHDLPSPVKGIIQGVFPPVVMAVLFALVPIILRLLSKFEGTPRVTAVELSLMTRYFIFLVFNGFLIITLASGIISSLQELADASVTTYPTLLAKNLPGASIYFITYITLQGLSASSGGLLQIGGLIVFYIKAWLLGSTPRTRWQIYNQMPGVAWGTIFPPLTVLVVITTAYSVIAPIMNGFAAVAFALFYFTYKYLFLCVYDIQPESDTGGLFFPKSVQHIFTGMYISQICLAALFFLARDSEDKNVGIPEGVLMVILIVITIAYHIMINSSYDPLCEALPLTLAGKTHDNDEENQPLIHEQTIDSSNEQIRESSDGSVPLSELGKSMGKSSSNPSDEKQQSRLNSISEGKVISEGETPPPPFSDLGVSFTHPSLCEPQRTIWAAKDKFGIADEIIDRLQQDKVKATDENAWYNEKDKIETKGYPPGEEPKV
;
A
#
# COMPACT_ATOMS: atom_id res chain seq x y z
N MET A 1 9.02 9.07 -7.38
CA MET A 1 8.30 8.56 -8.55
C MET A 1 6.84 9.04 -8.65
N PHE A 2 6.06 9.15 -7.54
CA PHE A 2 4.68 9.65 -7.58
C PHE A 2 4.57 11.09 -8.15
N ILE A 3 5.38 12.02 -7.66
CA ILE A 3 5.44 13.40 -8.18
C ILE A 3 5.87 13.43 -9.65
N ARG A 4 6.74 12.52 -10.05
CA ARG A 4 7.14 12.35 -11.46
C ARG A 4 5.97 11.90 -12.32
N PHE A 5 5.13 10.98 -11.82
CA PHE A 5 3.91 10.56 -12.49
C PHE A 5 2.94 11.74 -12.71
N LEU A 6 2.72 12.57 -11.68
CA LEU A 6 1.91 13.79 -11.84
C LEU A 6 2.50 14.76 -12.89
N ARG A 7 3.84 14.90 -12.91
CA ARG A 7 4.51 15.69 -13.95
C ARG A 7 4.32 15.11 -15.36
N LEU A 8 4.38 13.78 -15.49
CA LEU A 8 4.06 13.09 -16.75
C LEU A 8 2.64 13.41 -17.22
N ILE A 9 1.64 13.33 -16.33
CA ILE A 9 0.25 13.62 -16.65
C ILE A 9 0.10 15.08 -17.13
N ILE A 10 0.72 16.03 -16.47
CA ILE A 10 0.69 17.44 -16.89
C ILE A 10 1.32 17.60 -18.27
N LYS A 11 2.51 17.01 -18.52
CA LYS A 11 3.17 17.01 -19.83
C LYS A 11 2.30 16.36 -20.91
N MET A 12 1.50 15.36 -20.54
CA MET A 12 0.60 14.68 -21.46
C MET A 12 -0.58 15.56 -21.84
N PHE A 13 -1.29 16.11 -20.85
CA PHE A 13 -2.57 16.78 -21.10
C PHE A 13 -2.45 18.26 -21.47
N VAL A 14 -1.41 18.99 -21.14
CA VAL A 14 -1.28 20.41 -21.52
C VAL A 14 -1.18 20.58 -23.04
N PRO A 15 -0.35 19.85 -23.80
CA PRO A 15 -0.36 19.94 -25.26
C PRO A 15 -1.67 19.44 -25.88
N ILE A 16 -2.26 18.36 -25.34
CA ILE A 16 -3.55 17.82 -25.78
C ILE A 16 -4.64 18.88 -25.58
N TRP A 17 -4.66 19.56 -24.44
CA TRP A 17 -5.58 20.66 -24.15
C TRP A 17 -5.48 21.77 -25.22
N VAL A 18 -4.24 22.29 -25.40
CA VAL A 18 -4.03 23.41 -26.35
C VAL A 18 -4.45 23.02 -27.75
N LEU A 19 -4.01 21.88 -28.27
CA LEU A 19 -4.35 21.44 -29.64
C LEU A 19 -5.82 21.12 -29.79
N SER A 20 -6.46 20.48 -28.82
CA SER A 20 -7.88 20.15 -28.89
C SER A 20 -8.75 21.39 -28.83
N TRP A 21 -8.37 22.42 -28.06
CA TRP A 21 -9.14 23.66 -27.99
C TRP A 21 -9.00 24.53 -29.26
N ILE A 22 -7.83 24.52 -29.91
CA ILE A 22 -7.60 25.27 -31.14
C ILE A 22 -8.32 24.61 -32.33
N VAL A 23 -8.33 23.26 -32.40
CA VAL A 23 -8.82 22.54 -33.58
C VAL A 23 -10.22 21.96 -33.36
N LEU A 24 -10.40 21.09 -32.33
CA LEU A 24 -11.66 20.36 -32.17
C LEU A 24 -12.79 21.22 -31.62
N LEU A 25 -12.49 22.10 -30.66
CA LEU A 25 -13.54 22.88 -30.00
C LEU A 25 -14.29 23.79 -30.97
N PRO A 26 -13.65 24.52 -31.94
CA PRO A 26 -14.37 25.25 -32.99
C PRO A 26 -15.12 24.33 -33.94
N ILE A 27 -14.56 23.15 -34.26
CA ILE A 27 -15.20 22.18 -35.16
C ILE A 27 -16.49 21.65 -34.55
N ASP A 28 -16.45 21.29 -33.25
CA ASP A 28 -17.63 20.81 -32.53
C ASP A 28 -18.66 21.91 -32.32
N ALA A 29 -18.22 23.11 -31.91
CA ALA A 29 -19.11 24.27 -31.73
C ALA A 29 -19.89 24.67 -32.99
N ALA A 30 -19.27 24.53 -34.15
CA ALA A 30 -19.90 24.83 -35.44
C ALA A 30 -20.79 23.69 -35.98
N GLY A 31 -20.99 22.62 -35.22
CA GLY A 31 -21.64 21.37 -35.64
C GLY A 31 -23.08 21.52 -36.04
N LYS A 32 -23.91 22.27 -35.38
CA LYS A 32 -25.34 22.50 -35.66
C LYS A 32 -26.25 21.27 -35.54
N ASN A 33 -25.94 20.28 -34.74
CA ASN A 33 -26.87 19.19 -34.48
C ASN A 33 -28.09 19.70 -33.69
N ALA A 34 -29.28 19.39 -34.14
CA ALA A 34 -30.52 19.88 -33.56
C ALA A 34 -30.68 19.42 -32.11
N GLY A 35 -30.96 20.37 -31.20
CA GLY A 35 -31.24 20.07 -29.78
C GLY A 35 -30.06 20.10 -28.83
N GLN A 36 -28.83 20.38 -29.29
CA GLN A 36 -27.67 20.52 -28.39
C GLN A 36 -27.59 21.94 -27.80
N ASN A 37 -27.41 22.05 -26.49
CA ASN A 37 -27.35 23.31 -25.77
C ASN A 37 -26.20 23.31 -24.73
N GLY A 38 -25.68 24.49 -24.40
CA GLY A 38 -24.66 24.67 -23.36
C GLY A 38 -23.36 23.94 -23.66
N LEU A 39 -22.83 23.16 -22.72
CA LEU A 39 -21.57 22.43 -22.90
C LEU A 39 -21.64 21.31 -23.94
N ASN A 40 -22.83 20.82 -24.28
CA ASN A 40 -22.99 19.80 -25.33
C ASN A 40 -22.66 20.32 -26.72
N LEU A 41 -22.59 21.64 -26.93
CA LEU A 41 -22.10 22.24 -28.18
C LEU A 41 -20.63 21.94 -28.49
N PHE A 42 -19.84 21.62 -27.44
CA PHE A 42 -18.40 21.40 -27.51
C PHE A 42 -18.02 19.91 -27.43
N VAL A 43 -18.89 19.03 -27.89
CA VAL A 43 -18.70 17.57 -27.86
C VAL A 43 -18.88 17.04 -29.27
N TYR A 44 -18.20 15.92 -29.59
CA TYR A 44 -18.35 15.18 -30.85
C TYR A 44 -19.82 14.98 -31.29
N GLY A 45 -20.72 14.76 -30.31
CA GLY A 45 -22.17 14.60 -30.61
C GLY A 45 -22.87 15.80 -31.21
N ASN A 46 -22.25 16.98 -31.25
CA ASN A 46 -22.80 18.17 -31.92
C ASN A 46 -22.46 18.25 -33.43
N VAL A 47 -21.55 17.40 -33.92
CA VAL A 47 -21.20 17.35 -35.35
C VAL A 47 -22.37 16.74 -36.11
N ASP A 48 -22.92 17.51 -37.09
CA ASP A 48 -24.03 17.07 -37.92
C ASP A 48 -23.60 15.93 -38.85
N THR A 49 -24.51 14.98 -39.07
CA THR A 49 -24.33 13.81 -39.93
C THR A 49 -23.97 14.17 -41.37
N ASN A 50 -24.35 15.37 -41.85
CA ASN A 50 -24.00 15.86 -43.20
C ASN A 50 -22.61 16.50 -43.29
N GLN A 51 -21.85 16.56 -42.20
CA GLN A 51 -20.54 17.25 -42.16
C GLN A 51 -19.36 16.26 -41.97
N ASN A 52 -19.34 15.24 -42.81
CA ASN A 52 -18.43 14.08 -42.71
C ASN A 52 -16.94 14.44 -42.66
N ALA A 53 -16.52 15.49 -43.41
CA ALA A 53 -15.15 15.97 -43.42
C ALA A 53 -14.63 16.37 -42.03
N ARG A 54 -15.51 16.67 -41.06
CA ARG A 54 -15.14 17.01 -39.69
C ARG A 54 -14.66 15.80 -38.86
N TYR A 55 -15.14 14.60 -39.19
CA TYR A 55 -14.70 13.38 -38.55
C TYR A 55 -13.20 13.09 -38.75
N SER A 56 -12.69 13.46 -39.94
CA SER A 56 -11.27 13.32 -40.25
C SER A 56 -10.35 14.14 -39.29
N ALA A 57 -10.83 15.32 -38.82
CA ALA A 57 -10.06 16.10 -37.83
C ALA A 57 -9.95 15.38 -36.49
N HIS A 58 -11.02 14.73 -36.01
CA HIS A 58 -11.02 13.92 -34.81
C HIS A 58 -10.08 12.73 -34.98
N LEU A 59 -10.09 12.06 -36.13
CA LEU A 59 -9.18 10.97 -36.45
C LEU A 59 -7.71 11.41 -36.39
N ILE A 60 -7.37 12.50 -37.09
CA ILE A 60 -5.99 13.02 -37.16
C ILE A 60 -5.46 13.35 -35.74
N LEU A 61 -6.28 14.05 -34.95
CA LEU A 61 -5.87 14.38 -33.57
C LEU A 61 -5.80 13.15 -32.68
N ALA A 62 -6.65 12.14 -32.84
CA ALA A 62 -6.55 10.89 -32.12
C ALA A 62 -5.19 10.20 -32.39
N TRP A 63 -4.72 10.21 -33.64
CA TRP A 63 -3.41 9.71 -34.02
C TRP A 63 -2.28 10.54 -33.42
N ILE A 64 -2.32 11.86 -33.51
CA ILE A 64 -1.32 12.77 -32.95
C ILE A 64 -1.22 12.58 -31.42
N PHE A 65 -2.36 12.54 -30.72
CA PHE A 65 -2.38 12.35 -29.27
C PHE A 65 -1.83 10.98 -28.87
N THR A 66 -2.17 9.93 -29.62
CA THR A 66 -1.64 8.58 -29.38
C THR A 66 -0.12 8.54 -29.50
N PHE A 67 0.46 9.07 -30.57
CA PHE A 67 1.92 9.10 -30.76
C PHE A 67 2.62 10.03 -29.75
N TRP A 68 1.99 11.13 -29.35
CA TRP A 68 2.48 11.98 -28.29
C TRP A 68 2.56 11.22 -26.96
N ILE A 69 1.53 10.47 -26.62
CA ILE A 69 1.51 9.64 -25.41
C ILE A 69 2.59 8.55 -25.49
N PHE A 70 2.77 7.89 -26.66
CA PHE A 70 3.83 6.91 -26.87
C PHE A 70 5.21 7.51 -26.62
N TYR A 71 5.49 8.67 -27.19
CA TYR A 71 6.76 9.36 -26.99
C TYR A 71 7.00 9.65 -25.50
N LEU A 72 6.00 10.14 -24.79
CA LEU A 72 6.11 10.43 -23.36
C LEU A 72 6.31 9.14 -22.53
N ILE A 73 5.58 8.08 -22.81
CA ILE A 73 5.74 6.79 -22.13
C ILE A 73 7.17 6.29 -22.29
N LYS A 74 7.70 6.25 -23.53
CA LYS A 74 9.08 5.84 -23.78
C LYS A 74 10.08 6.70 -23.01
N SER A 75 9.96 8.03 -23.11
CA SER A 75 10.86 8.96 -22.42
C SER A 75 10.84 8.78 -20.89
N GLU A 76 9.65 8.67 -20.30
CA GLU A 76 9.50 8.54 -18.85
C GLU A 76 9.87 7.13 -18.34
N MET A 77 9.66 6.06 -19.14
CA MET A 77 10.14 4.73 -18.80
C MET A 77 11.67 4.66 -18.86
N THR A 78 12.31 5.27 -19.86
CA THR A 78 13.77 5.38 -19.91
C THR A 78 14.32 6.14 -18.70
N TYR A 79 13.70 7.27 -18.34
CA TYR A 79 14.07 8.00 -17.13
C TYR A 79 13.89 7.14 -15.87
N PHE A 80 12.79 6.40 -15.78
CA PHE A 80 12.52 5.53 -14.64
C PHE A 80 13.61 4.46 -14.48
N ILE A 81 13.98 3.77 -15.58
CA ILE A 81 15.04 2.78 -15.55
C ILE A 81 16.36 3.41 -15.04
N ASN A 82 16.76 4.54 -15.59
CA ASN A 82 17.97 5.23 -15.14
C ASN A 82 17.91 5.57 -13.65
N ALA A 83 16.79 6.10 -13.18
CA ALA A 83 16.61 6.43 -11.76
C ALA A 83 16.57 5.17 -10.87
N ARG A 84 15.95 4.08 -11.34
CA ARG A 84 15.92 2.79 -10.63
C ARG A 84 17.30 2.18 -10.53
N GLN A 85 18.06 2.20 -11.61
CA GLN A 85 19.42 1.64 -11.62
C GLN A 85 20.36 2.46 -10.70
N ARG A 86 20.28 3.79 -10.73
CA ARG A 86 21.02 4.62 -9.77
C ARG A 86 20.68 4.30 -8.32
N PHE A 87 19.38 4.19 -8.00
CA PHE A 87 18.93 3.80 -6.67
C PHE A 87 19.49 2.43 -6.23
N LEU A 88 19.54 1.46 -7.13
CA LEU A 88 20.06 0.13 -6.82
C LEU A 88 21.55 0.13 -6.50
N ILE A 89 22.36 0.93 -7.23
CA ILE A 89 23.81 1.03 -7.01
C ILE A 89 24.19 2.13 -6.02
N ASP A 90 23.21 2.87 -5.46
CA ASP A 90 23.46 3.88 -4.45
C ASP A 90 24.15 3.27 -3.23
N LYS A 91 25.17 3.97 -2.68
CA LYS A 91 26.00 3.45 -1.59
C LYS A 91 25.21 3.17 -0.33
N GLU A 92 24.25 4.06 0.00
CA GLU A 92 23.39 3.84 1.15
C GLU A 92 22.50 2.61 0.97
N HIS A 93 21.85 2.48 -0.20
CA HIS A 93 20.97 1.35 -0.49
C HIS A 93 21.72 0.02 -0.64
N SER A 94 22.81 0.00 -1.41
CA SER A 94 23.59 -1.22 -1.68
C SER A 94 24.28 -1.80 -0.45
N SER A 95 24.57 -0.96 0.56
CA SER A 95 25.14 -1.39 1.84
C SER A 95 24.11 -2.04 2.78
N LEU A 96 22.81 -1.83 2.54
CA LEU A 96 21.76 -2.41 3.37
C LEU A 96 21.69 -3.93 3.19
N PRO A 97 21.58 -4.72 4.28
CA PRO A 97 21.41 -6.18 4.18
C PRO A 97 20.22 -6.60 3.31
N GLN A 98 19.15 -5.81 3.28
CA GLN A 98 17.98 -6.08 2.44
C GLN A 98 18.31 -6.07 0.93
N ALA A 99 19.21 -5.22 0.47
CA ALA A 99 19.61 -5.16 -0.94
C ALA A 99 20.27 -6.47 -1.43
N ASN A 100 20.94 -7.18 -0.50
CA ASN A 100 21.66 -8.42 -0.77
C ASN A 100 20.84 -9.67 -0.40
N THR A 101 19.56 -9.53 -0.04
CA THR A 101 18.73 -10.62 0.48
C THR A 101 17.70 -11.09 -0.55
N VAL A 102 17.51 -12.40 -0.59
CA VAL A 102 16.47 -13.07 -1.41
C VAL A 102 15.61 -13.96 -0.52
N LEU A 103 14.30 -13.80 -0.63
CA LEU A 103 13.31 -14.72 -0.08
C LEU A 103 12.90 -15.71 -1.16
N ILE A 104 13.02 -17.00 -0.88
CA ILE A 104 12.62 -18.09 -1.78
C ILE A 104 11.51 -18.88 -1.12
N THR A 105 10.42 -19.13 -1.86
CA THR A 105 9.30 -19.94 -1.41
C THR A 105 9.13 -21.19 -2.26
N GLY A 106 8.44 -22.19 -1.72
CA GLY A 106 8.23 -23.47 -2.43
C GLY A 106 9.48 -24.34 -2.52
N VAL A 107 10.39 -24.25 -1.55
CA VAL A 107 11.59 -25.09 -1.46
C VAL A 107 11.18 -26.53 -1.15
N PRO A 108 11.65 -27.54 -1.93
CA PRO A 108 11.39 -28.94 -1.65
C PRO A 108 12.04 -29.38 -0.33
N GLN A 109 11.40 -30.31 0.40
CA GLN A 109 11.95 -30.81 1.67
C GLN A 109 13.34 -31.45 1.54
N SER A 110 13.63 -32.08 0.39
CA SER A 110 14.94 -32.65 0.11
C SER A 110 16.09 -31.64 0.04
N GLN A 111 15.76 -30.37 -0.21
CA GLN A 111 16.71 -29.26 -0.32
C GLN A 111 16.74 -28.36 0.93
N LEU A 112 15.85 -28.59 1.92
CA LEU A 112 15.73 -27.76 3.13
C LEU A 112 16.78 -28.08 4.19
N ASN A 113 18.04 -28.28 3.76
CA ASN A 113 19.22 -28.36 4.63
C ASN A 113 20.11 -27.15 4.31
N ILE A 114 20.67 -26.53 5.35
CA ILE A 114 21.54 -25.34 5.22
C ILE A 114 22.73 -25.65 4.32
N ASP A 115 23.37 -26.83 4.51
CA ASP A 115 24.53 -27.22 3.72
C ASP A 115 24.19 -27.37 2.23
N LYS A 116 23.10 -28.07 1.92
CA LYS A 116 22.65 -28.25 0.53
C LYS A 116 22.25 -26.91 -0.13
N LEU A 117 21.59 -26.02 0.62
CA LEU A 117 21.28 -24.71 0.12
C LEU A 117 22.54 -23.86 -0.07
N HIS A 118 23.50 -23.97 0.85
CA HIS A 118 24.78 -23.29 0.72
C HIS A 118 25.53 -23.77 -0.52
N ASP A 119 25.64 -25.07 -0.74
CA ASP A 119 26.29 -25.64 -1.93
C ASP A 119 25.61 -25.18 -3.22
N LEU A 120 24.25 -25.23 -3.25
CA LEU A 120 23.46 -24.81 -4.41
C LEU A 120 23.69 -23.34 -4.78
N PHE A 121 23.73 -22.45 -3.81
CA PHE A 121 23.83 -21.00 -4.03
C PHE A 121 25.27 -20.46 -3.99
N SER A 122 26.26 -21.25 -3.56
CA SER A 122 27.68 -20.88 -3.59
C SER A 122 28.22 -20.66 -5.01
N HIS A 123 27.55 -21.22 -6.01
CA HIS A 123 27.89 -21.00 -7.43
C HIS A 123 27.62 -19.58 -7.94
N LEU A 124 26.85 -18.76 -7.17
CA LEU A 124 26.57 -17.38 -7.53
C LEU A 124 27.76 -16.47 -7.15
N PRO A 125 28.00 -15.38 -7.94
CA PRO A 125 29.16 -14.51 -7.75
C PRO A 125 29.21 -13.88 -6.34
N GLY A 126 30.31 -14.06 -5.63
CA GLY A 126 30.52 -13.57 -4.26
C GLY A 126 30.01 -14.50 -3.15
N GLY A 127 29.32 -15.59 -3.50
CA GLY A 127 28.88 -16.62 -2.55
C GLY A 127 27.82 -16.17 -1.52
N VAL A 128 27.47 -17.07 -0.63
CA VAL A 128 26.42 -16.92 0.38
C VAL A 128 27.03 -16.48 1.71
N LYS A 129 26.49 -15.41 2.31
CA LYS A 129 26.89 -14.92 3.62
C LYS A 129 26.14 -15.60 4.76
N LYS A 130 24.81 -15.76 4.60
CA LYS A 130 23.96 -16.39 5.63
C LYS A 130 22.66 -16.93 5.04
N ILE A 131 22.17 -18.03 5.57
CA ILE A 131 20.88 -18.63 5.22
C ILE A 131 20.03 -18.76 6.48
N TRP A 132 18.78 -18.31 6.38
CA TRP A 132 17.74 -18.56 7.37
C TRP A 132 16.71 -19.52 6.76
N VAL A 133 16.58 -20.68 7.37
CA VAL A 133 15.51 -21.63 7.02
C VAL A 133 14.38 -21.44 8.01
N ASN A 134 13.20 -21.16 7.51
CA ASN A 134 12.04 -20.99 8.36
C ASN A 134 11.59 -22.32 8.95
N GLN A 135 11.27 -22.35 10.22
CA GLN A 135 10.84 -23.54 10.95
C GLN A 135 9.36 -23.46 11.31
N ASN A 136 8.71 -24.61 11.44
CA ASN A 136 7.35 -24.70 11.96
C ASN A 136 7.35 -24.52 13.47
N LEU A 137 7.14 -23.30 13.91
CA LEU A 137 7.17 -22.92 15.33
C LEU A 137 5.91 -23.33 16.10
N LYS A 138 4.98 -24.05 15.43
CA LYS A 138 3.71 -24.50 16.02
C LYS A 138 2.94 -23.34 16.64
N LYS A 139 2.65 -23.42 17.94
CA LYS A 139 1.87 -22.42 18.69
C LYS A 139 2.69 -21.20 19.16
N LEU A 140 4.01 -21.18 18.96
CA LEU A 140 4.85 -20.10 19.48
C LEU A 140 4.50 -18.72 18.88
N PRO A 141 4.18 -18.56 17.57
CA PRO A 141 3.71 -17.31 17.02
C PRO A 141 2.41 -16.80 17.66
N ASP A 142 1.45 -17.71 17.91
CA ASP A 142 0.17 -17.37 18.52
C ASP A 142 0.35 -16.87 19.95
N LEU A 143 1.18 -17.56 20.74
CA LEU A 143 1.52 -17.15 22.12
C LEU A 143 2.21 -15.78 22.16
N HIS A 144 3.11 -15.52 21.20
CA HIS A 144 3.75 -14.22 21.08
C HIS A 144 2.74 -13.11 20.76
N GLU A 145 1.81 -13.36 19.86
CA GLU A 145 0.75 -12.40 19.51
C GLU A 145 -0.20 -12.18 20.69
N ASP A 146 -0.58 -13.24 21.41
CA ASP A 146 -1.45 -13.15 22.59
C ASP A 146 -0.76 -12.40 23.73
N ARG A 147 0.56 -12.59 23.94
CA ARG A 147 1.35 -11.77 24.86
C ARG A 147 1.31 -10.29 24.49
N LEU A 148 1.49 -9.96 23.20
CA LEU A 148 1.42 -8.58 22.73
C LEU A 148 0.03 -7.97 22.95
N LYS A 149 -1.05 -8.74 22.69
CA LYS A 149 -2.43 -8.31 22.97
C LYS A 149 -2.66 -8.07 24.47
N ALA A 150 -2.13 -8.95 25.33
CA ALA A 150 -2.23 -8.81 26.78
C ALA A 150 -1.46 -7.57 27.28
N CYS A 151 -0.26 -7.29 26.77
CA CYS A 151 0.50 -6.07 27.06
C CYS A 151 -0.28 -4.80 26.69
N ASN A 152 -0.81 -4.73 25.47
CA ASN A 152 -1.60 -3.57 25.02
C ASN A 152 -2.87 -3.39 25.87
N LYS A 153 -3.52 -4.49 26.23
CA LYS A 153 -4.71 -4.45 27.10
C LYS A 153 -4.39 -3.96 28.51
N LEU A 154 -3.24 -4.37 29.06
CA LEU A 154 -2.76 -3.95 30.36
C LEU A 154 -2.47 -2.43 30.39
N GLU A 155 -1.73 -1.90 29.41
CA GLU A 155 -1.51 -0.45 29.30
C GLU A 155 -2.84 0.32 29.27
N GLY A 156 -3.82 -0.15 28.48
CA GLY A 156 -5.17 0.42 28.41
C GLY A 156 -5.94 0.36 29.75
N ALA A 157 -5.81 -0.75 30.47
CA ALA A 157 -6.45 -0.94 31.77
C ALA A 157 -5.84 -0.03 32.85
N ILE A 158 -4.50 0.11 32.89
CA ILE A 158 -3.81 1.05 33.81
C ILE A 158 -4.27 2.48 33.55
N GLY A 159 -4.26 2.94 32.31
CA GLY A 159 -4.74 4.29 31.95
C GLY A 159 -6.21 4.52 32.30
N SER A 160 -7.05 3.51 32.12
CA SER A 160 -8.47 3.56 32.49
C SER A 160 -8.69 3.60 34.00
N LEU A 161 -7.88 2.86 34.77
CA LEU A 161 -7.93 2.87 36.22
C LEU A 161 -7.55 4.25 36.78
N ILE A 162 -6.44 4.82 36.34
CA ILE A 162 -5.96 6.15 36.78
C ILE A 162 -6.99 7.21 36.43
N LYS A 163 -7.56 7.18 35.21
CA LYS A 163 -8.63 8.11 34.78
C LYS A 163 -9.89 7.99 35.66
N THR A 164 -10.22 6.78 36.12
CA THR A 164 -11.35 6.55 37.03
C THR A 164 -11.05 7.08 38.44
N ALA A 165 -9.83 6.86 38.95
CA ALA A 165 -9.37 7.42 40.23
C ALA A 165 -9.45 8.96 40.23
N THR A 166 -8.91 9.59 39.18
CA THR A 166 -8.96 11.07 39.01
C THR A 166 -10.38 11.58 38.98
N LYS A 167 -11.30 10.92 38.25
CA LYS A 167 -12.72 11.33 38.22
C LYS A 167 -13.41 11.17 39.56
N LEU A 168 -13.08 10.15 40.33
CA LEU A 168 -13.66 9.94 41.66
C LEU A 168 -13.15 10.98 42.65
N GLU A 169 -11.85 11.30 42.59
CA GLU A 169 -11.27 12.36 43.43
C GLU A 169 -11.88 13.72 43.11
N ALA A 170 -11.96 14.11 41.84
CA ALA A 170 -12.64 15.37 41.43
C ALA A 170 -14.12 15.44 41.83
N LYS A 171 -14.81 14.29 41.93
CA LYS A 171 -16.19 14.24 42.45
C LYS A 171 -16.21 14.40 43.97
N ARG A 172 -15.23 13.86 44.70
CA ARG A 172 -15.08 14.01 46.16
C ARG A 172 -14.80 15.46 46.52
N ASP A 173 -13.87 16.10 45.81
CA ASP A 173 -13.53 17.52 46.01
C ASP A 173 -14.73 18.43 45.74
N LYS A 174 -15.48 18.17 44.66
CA LYS A 174 -16.72 18.90 44.36
C LYS A 174 -17.85 18.67 45.40
N ALA A 175 -17.93 17.48 45.99
CA ALA A 175 -18.89 17.18 47.02
C ALA A 175 -18.50 17.86 48.35
N ALA A 176 -17.21 17.83 48.72
CA ALA A 176 -16.66 18.53 49.88
C ALA A 176 -16.87 20.05 49.77
N ALA A 177 -16.59 20.65 48.61
CA ALA A 177 -16.81 22.06 48.35
C ALA A 177 -18.30 22.49 48.43
N LYS A 178 -19.24 21.53 48.25
CA LYS A 178 -20.69 21.75 48.34
C LYS A 178 -21.32 21.31 49.67
N GLY A 179 -20.51 20.89 50.65
CA GLY A 179 -21.01 20.39 51.95
C GLY A 179 -21.87 19.11 51.85
N LYS A 180 -21.77 18.36 50.71
CA LYS A 180 -22.54 17.12 50.49
C LYS A 180 -21.71 15.90 50.91
N PRO A 181 -22.36 14.79 51.38
CA PRO A 181 -21.63 13.60 51.73
C PRO A 181 -20.83 13.08 50.53
N ALA A 182 -19.52 12.93 50.72
CA ALA A 182 -18.63 12.44 49.69
C ALA A 182 -18.97 10.98 49.29
N PRO A 183 -18.78 10.60 48.02
CA PRO A 183 -18.88 9.19 47.61
C PRO A 183 -18.01 8.33 48.52
N LYS A 184 -18.59 7.26 49.10
CA LYS A 184 -17.89 6.39 50.07
C LYS A 184 -16.53 5.94 49.50
N LYS A 185 -15.44 6.12 50.25
CA LYS A 185 -14.19 5.39 50.04
C LYS A 185 -14.52 3.92 50.24
N THR A 186 -13.90 3.05 49.50
CA THR A 186 -14.05 1.60 49.69
C THR A 186 -13.66 1.30 51.14
N ILE A 187 -14.63 0.80 51.95
CA ILE A 187 -14.34 0.31 53.27
C ILE A 187 -13.67 -1.03 53.06
N VAL A 188 -12.33 -1.07 53.07
CA VAL A 188 -11.59 -2.27 53.23
C VAL A 188 -11.57 -2.57 54.75
N ASP A 189 -11.91 -3.76 55.14
CA ASP A 189 -11.91 -4.13 56.58
C ASP A 189 -10.58 -3.76 57.22
N ASP A 190 -10.65 -3.32 58.48
CA ASP A 190 -9.52 -2.69 59.15
C ASP A 190 -8.22 -3.56 59.22
N VAL A 191 -8.36 -4.86 59.04
CA VAL A 191 -7.25 -5.82 58.99
C VAL A 191 -6.55 -5.84 57.61
N GLU A 192 -7.23 -5.44 56.52
CA GLU A 192 -6.66 -5.40 55.16
C GLU A 192 -6.18 -4.02 54.73
N LYS A 193 -6.45 -2.96 55.54
CA LYS A 193 -6.08 -1.58 55.20
C LYS A 193 -4.58 -1.38 54.97
N ASP A 194 -3.73 -2.05 55.75
CA ASP A 194 -2.30 -1.91 55.65
C ASP A 194 -1.70 -2.69 54.45
N LYS A 195 -2.45 -3.67 53.92
CA LYS A 195 -2.04 -4.45 52.72
C LYS A 195 -2.71 -3.96 51.44
N ALA A 196 -3.72 -3.10 51.53
CA ALA A 196 -4.44 -2.61 50.36
C ALA A 196 -3.66 -1.50 49.61
N GLY A 197 -3.40 -1.68 48.34
CA GLY A 197 -2.69 -0.71 47.52
C GLY A 197 -3.46 0.58 47.24
N ALA A 198 -2.76 1.58 46.71
CA ALA A 198 -3.35 2.89 46.40
C ALA A 198 -4.57 2.77 45.46
N ALA A 199 -4.51 1.89 44.48
CA ALA A 199 -5.61 1.61 43.57
C ALA A 199 -6.84 1.03 44.30
N GLU A 200 -6.62 0.18 45.29
CA GLU A 200 -7.68 -0.46 46.06
C GLU A 200 -8.39 0.49 47.05
N LYS A 201 -7.64 1.44 47.56
CA LYS A 201 -8.14 2.50 48.43
C LYS A 201 -8.97 3.55 47.69
N LEU A 202 -8.63 3.84 46.44
CA LEU A 202 -9.24 4.92 45.65
C LEU A 202 -10.40 4.49 44.75
N VAL A 203 -10.33 3.29 44.14
CA VAL A 203 -11.30 2.81 43.14
C VAL A 203 -12.03 1.56 43.62
N PRO A 204 -13.36 1.62 43.83
CA PRO A 204 -14.17 0.46 44.18
C PRO A 204 -14.05 -0.67 43.16
N SER A 205 -14.09 -1.93 43.61
CA SER A 205 -13.95 -3.13 42.72
C SER A 205 -14.92 -3.14 41.56
N LYS A 206 -16.15 -2.60 41.74
CA LYS A 206 -17.17 -2.51 40.67
C LYS A 206 -16.80 -1.53 39.54
N GLN A 207 -15.91 -0.56 39.83
CA GLN A 207 -15.52 0.48 38.85
C GLN A 207 -14.12 0.26 38.27
N ARG A 208 -13.47 -0.83 38.65
CA ARG A 208 -12.20 -1.25 38.05
C ARG A 208 -12.39 -1.68 36.60
N PRO A 209 -11.36 -1.49 35.75
CA PRO A 209 -11.39 -1.96 34.36
C PRO A 209 -11.53 -3.47 34.32
N THR A 210 -12.53 -3.96 33.63
CA THR A 210 -12.86 -5.38 33.50
C THR A 210 -13.10 -5.73 32.05
N HIS A 211 -12.80 -6.98 31.67
CA HIS A 211 -13.13 -7.52 30.37
C HIS A 211 -13.71 -8.94 30.48
N LYS A 212 -14.31 -9.43 29.39
CA LYS A 212 -14.82 -10.79 29.30
C LYS A 212 -13.86 -11.67 28.49
N LEU A 213 -13.67 -12.92 28.91
CA LEU A 213 -12.68 -13.86 28.33
C LEU A 213 -13.15 -14.57 27.05
N GLY A 214 -14.42 -14.43 26.65
CA GLY A 214 -14.98 -15.14 25.50
C GLY A 214 -14.80 -14.42 24.17
N PHE A 215 -15.44 -14.98 23.13
CA PHE A 215 -15.33 -14.52 21.74
C PHE A 215 -15.54 -13.00 21.60
N LEU A 216 -14.57 -12.31 20.99
CA LEU A 216 -14.53 -10.84 20.80
C LEU A 216 -14.66 -10.01 22.09
N GLY A 217 -14.50 -10.60 23.28
CA GLY A 217 -14.73 -9.91 24.55
C GLY A 217 -16.20 -9.59 24.86
N LEU A 218 -17.14 -10.13 24.08
CA LEU A 218 -18.57 -9.91 24.22
C LEU A 218 -19.23 -10.92 25.16
N PHE A 219 -18.70 -12.15 25.24
CA PHE A 219 -19.26 -13.26 26.01
C PHE A 219 -18.23 -13.79 27.02
N GLY A 220 -18.65 -14.59 27.98
CA GLY A 220 -17.77 -15.27 28.95
C GLY A 220 -17.66 -14.57 30.31
N LYS A 221 -16.79 -15.14 31.16
CA LYS A 221 -16.55 -14.69 32.54
C LYS A 221 -15.92 -13.29 32.56
N LYS A 222 -16.44 -12.39 33.36
CA LYS A 222 -15.91 -11.06 33.57
C LYS A 222 -14.78 -11.13 34.60
N VAL A 223 -13.60 -10.60 34.26
CA VAL A 223 -12.39 -10.60 35.09
C VAL A 223 -11.84 -9.19 35.25
N ASP A 224 -11.09 -8.94 36.35
CA ASP A 224 -10.30 -7.73 36.49
C ASP A 224 -9.18 -7.72 35.44
N SER A 225 -9.12 -6.65 34.64
CA SER A 225 -8.21 -6.58 33.49
C SER A 225 -6.75 -6.51 33.91
N ILE A 226 -6.44 -5.82 35.02
CA ILE A 226 -5.05 -5.62 35.45
C ILE A 226 -4.48 -6.90 36.02
N ASN A 227 -5.20 -7.52 36.96
CA ASN A 227 -4.74 -8.76 37.58
C ASN A 227 -4.63 -9.88 36.57
N TRP A 228 -5.67 -10.06 35.74
CA TRP A 228 -5.64 -11.11 34.71
C TRP A 228 -4.52 -10.90 33.69
N CYS A 229 -4.32 -9.66 33.17
CA CYS A 229 -3.24 -9.41 32.20
C CYS A 229 -1.86 -9.61 32.83
N ARG A 230 -1.67 -9.22 34.09
CA ARG A 230 -0.41 -9.44 34.82
C ARG A 230 -0.06 -10.93 34.87
N GLU A 231 -0.99 -11.74 35.37
CA GLU A 231 -0.82 -13.20 35.49
C GLU A 231 -0.62 -13.85 34.11
N GLU A 232 -1.40 -13.44 33.11
CA GLU A 232 -1.33 -13.99 31.76
C GLU A 232 -0.02 -13.62 31.05
N ILE A 233 0.49 -12.39 31.20
CA ILE A 233 1.79 -11.99 30.63
C ILE A 233 2.91 -12.78 31.28
N ALA A 234 2.92 -12.94 32.61
CA ALA A 234 3.92 -13.74 33.32
C ALA A 234 3.91 -15.19 32.84
N ARG A 235 2.71 -15.82 32.79
CA ARG A 235 2.53 -17.18 32.26
C ARG A 235 3.04 -17.33 30.82
N LEU A 236 2.68 -16.36 29.96
CA LEU A 236 3.09 -16.36 28.54
C LEU A 236 4.60 -16.14 28.39
N ASN A 237 5.24 -15.34 29.24
CA ASN A 237 6.70 -15.18 29.24
C ASN A 237 7.38 -16.51 29.50
N ASP A 238 7.00 -17.21 30.58
CA ASP A 238 7.56 -18.49 30.93
C ASP A 238 7.32 -19.54 29.84
N GLU A 239 6.10 -19.62 29.30
CA GLU A 239 5.74 -20.58 28.23
C GLU A 239 6.50 -20.28 26.92
N ILE A 240 6.66 -19.00 26.54
CA ILE A 240 7.41 -18.61 25.34
C ILE A 240 8.90 -18.95 25.53
N ASP A 241 9.49 -18.64 26.66
CA ASP A 241 10.91 -18.90 26.92
C ASP A 241 11.21 -20.40 26.98
N GLU A 242 10.33 -21.21 27.60
CA GLU A 242 10.42 -22.66 27.56
C GLU A 242 10.33 -23.21 26.12
N ARG A 243 9.40 -22.72 25.32
CA ARG A 243 9.25 -23.14 23.91
C ARG A 243 10.44 -22.70 23.06
N ARG A 244 11.00 -21.52 23.29
CA ARG A 244 12.23 -21.04 22.63
C ARG A 244 13.39 -21.96 22.89
N LYS A 245 13.59 -22.39 24.15
CA LYS A 245 14.61 -23.39 24.53
C LYS A 245 14.35 -24.71 23.79
N ARG A 246 13.12 -25.22 23.82
CA ARG A 246 12.78 -26.48 23.13
C ARG A 246 13.03 -26.43 21.62
N VAL A 247 12.83 -25.27 20.95
CA VAL A 247 13.16 -25.10 19.51
C VAL A 247 14.65 -25.25 19.29
N GLN A 248 15.50 -24.81 20.23
CA GLN A 248 16.95 -24.93 20.14
C GLN A 248 17.44 -26.35 20.49
N GLU A 249 16.84 -27.00 21.49
CA GLU A 249 17.24 -28.32 21.99
C GLU A 249 16.79 -29.48 21.11
N ASP A 250 15.58 -29.38 20.51
CA ASP A 250 14.93 -30.43 19.72
C ASP A 250 14.53 -29.92 18.30
N PRO A 251 15.50 -29.63 17.43
CA PRO A 251 15.18 -29.11 16.07
C PRO A 251 14.30 -30.04 15.23
N GLU A 252 14.39 -31.36 15.48
CA GLU A 252 13.61 -32.38 14.76
C GLU A 252 12.09 -32.26 14.98
N LYS A 253 11.68 -31.77 16.16
CA LYS A 253 10.26 -31.52 16.47
C LYS A 253 9.69 -30.30 15.75
N TYR A 254 10.56 -29.45 15.20
CA TYR A 254 10.23 -28.20 14.50
C TYR A 254 10.73 -28.27 13.07
N PRO A 255 10.10 -29.07 12.21
CA PRO A 255 10.58 -29.30 10.86
C PRO A 255 10.65 -28.00 10.06
N PRO A 256 11.60 -27.90 9.13
CA PRO A 256 11.73 -26.74 8.28
C PRO A 256 10.49 -26.57 7.39
N LEU A 257 10.09 -25.31 7.16
CA LEU A 257 9.04 -24.91 6.27
C LEU A 257 9.58 -24.75 4.84
N SER A 258 8.69 -24.73 3.85
CA SER A 258 9.02 -24.63 2.42
C SER A 258 9.57 -23.28 1.96
N SER A 259 10.26 -22.53 2.84
CA SER A 259 10.82 -21.23 2.51
C SER A 259 12.16 -21.00 3.19
N CYS A 260 13.03 -20.27 2.51
CA CYS A 260 14.31 -19.82 3.05
C CYS A 260 14.60 -18.37 2.66
N ILE A 261 15.41 -17.72 3.46
CA ILE A 261 15.92 -16.37 3.20
C ILE A 261 17.44 -16.48 3.10
N ILE A 262 18.00 -15.92 2.03
CA ILE A 262 19.43 -16.03 1.73
C ILE A 262 20.00 -14.63 1.63
N LEU A 263 21.01 -14.34 2.42
CA LEU A 263 21.82 -13.14 2.34
C LEU A 263 23.11 -13.47 1.58
N PHE A 264 23.34 -12.76 0.50
CA PHE A 264 24.56 -12.87 -0.31
C PHE A 264 25.60 -11.82 0.11
N HIS A 265 26.86 -12.03 -0.27
CA HIS A 265 27.89 -11.02 -0.09
C HIS A 265 27.74 -9.84 -1.07
N THR A 266 27.18 -10.10 -2.25
CA THR A 266 27.02 -9.12 -3.31
C THR A 266 25.56 -8.96 -3.72
N GLN A 267 25.15 -7.73 -4.02
CA GLN A 267 23.79 -7.44 -4.50
C GLN A 267 23.48 -8.14 -5.83
N ILE A 268 24.48 -8.22 -6.72
CA ILE A 268 24.30 -8.88 -8.01
C ILE A 268 23.94 -10.37 -7.86
N ALA A 269 24.50 -11.07 -6.87
CA ALA A 269 24.16 -12.47 -6.59
C ALA A 269 22.67 -12.60 -6.19
N ALA A 270 22.17 -11.66 -5.38
CA ALA A 270 20.75 -11.64 -5.01
C ALA A 270 19.85 -11.47 -6.25
N HIS A 271 20.17 -10.52 -7.13
CA HIS A 271 19.40 -10.29 -8.34
C HIS A 271 19.50 -11.47 -9.35
N LEU A 272 20.69 -12.06 -9.52
CA LEU A 272 20.87 -13.26 -10.34
C LEU A 272 20.08 -14.44 -9.77
N CYS A 273 20.14 -14.66 -8.46
CA CYS A 273 19.34 -15.68 -7.78
C CYS A 273 17.84 -15.49 -8.05
N ALA A 274 17.35 -14.26 -7.94
CA ALA A 274 15.94 -13.95 -8.16
C ALA A 274 15.49 -14.25 -9.61
N LYS A 275 16.36 -14.12 -10.60
CA LYS A 275 16.05 -14.29 -12.02
C LYS A 275 16.45 -15.65 -12.60
N SER A 276 17.36 -16.39 -11.97
CA SER A 276 17.80 -17.70 -12.43
C SER A 276 16.73 -18.78 -12.26
N LEU A 277 16.78 -19.82 -13.09
CA LEU A 277 16.01 -21.05 -12.89
C LEU A 277 16.78 -21.95 -11.92
N ILE A 278 16.20 -22.23 -10.73
CA ILE A 278 16.90 -22.95 -9.66
C ILE A 278 16.54 -24.44 -9.62
N HIS A 279 15.28 -24.80 -9.89
CA HIS A 279 14.81 -26.16 -9.73
C HIS A 279 14.14 -26.68 -11.01
N HIS A 280 14.39 -27.98 -11.36
CA HIS A 280 13.86 -28.62 -12.56
C HIS A 280 12.38 -28.98 -12.49
N ALA A 281 11.81 -29.12 -11.26
CA ALA A 281 10.39 -29.46 -11.11
C ALA A 281 9.51 -28.21 -11.18
N PRO A 282 8.33 -28.31 -11.84
CA PRO A 282 7.39 -27.17 -11.96
C PRO A 282 6.98 -26.62 -10.60
N TYR A 283 6.85 -25.28 -10.53
CA TYR A 283 6.41 -24.53 -9.36
C TYR A 283 7.31 -24.64 -8.11
N ARG A 284 8.43 -25.37 -8.15
CA ARG A 284 9.40 -25.44 -7.05
C ARG A 284 10.42 -24.32 -7.17
N MET A 285 10.67 -23.60 -6.07
CA MET A 285 11.62 -22.48 -5.98
C MET A 285 11.44 -21.43 -7.10
N THR A 286 10.23 -21.31 -7.65
CA THR A 286 9.92 -20.39 -8.75
C THR A 286 9.73 -18.97 -8.26
N GLU A 287 9.12 -18.83 -7.07
CA GLU A 287 8.79 -17.54 -6.48
C GLU A 287 9.95 -17.07 -5.62
N LYS A 288 10.63 -16.06 -6.12
CA LYS A 288 11.82 -15.48 -5.52
C LYS A 288 11.68 -13.97 -5.48
N TYR A 289 12.00 -13.39 -4.34
CA TYR A 289 11.84 -11.97 -4.10
C TYR A 289 13.17 -11.40 -3.63
N SER A 290 13.75 -10.51 -4.43
CA SER A 290 14.94 -9.74 -4.05
C SER A 290 14.55 -8.51 -3.20
N GLU A 291 15.51 -7.90 -2.55
CA GLU A 291 15.37 -6.67 -1.76
C GLU A 291 14.32 -6.80 -0.64
N VAL A 292 14.36 -7.88 0.12
CA VAL A 292 13.39 -8.17 1.17
C VAL A 292 13.90 -7.66 2.51
N GLY A 293 13.13 -6.75 3.14
CA GLY A 293 13.35 -6.33 4.52
C GLY A 293 12.56 -7.19 5.52
N PRO A 294 13.01 -7.33 6.80
CA PRO A 294 12.32 -8.16 7.79
C PRO A 294 10.87 -7.74 8.07
N LYS A 295 10.59 -6.45 8.06
CA LYS A 295 9.23 -5.91 8.28
C LYS A 295 8.31 -6.07 7.06
N ASP A 296 8.87 -6.31 5.86
CA ASP A 296 8.10 -6.56 4.64
C ASP A 296 7.57 -8.00 4.57
N ILE A 297 8.05 -8.91 5.44
CA ILE A 297 7.71 -10.34 5.41
C ILE A 297 6.36 -10.59 6.08
N ILE A 298 5.46 -11.28 5.37
CA ILE A 298 4.24 -11.84 5.92
C ILE A 298 4.50 -13.29 6.32
N TRP A 299 4.94 -13.49 7.55
CA TRP A 299 5.38 -14.78 8.06
C TRP A 299 4.36 -15.91 7.90
N SER A 300 3.08 -15.61 8.06
CA SER A 300 1.98 -16.59 7.91
C SER A 300 1.87 -17.16 6.49
N ASN A 301 2.39 -16.46 5.48
CA ASN A 301 2.28 -16.86 4.08
C ASN A 301 3.52 -17.61 3.55
N LEU A 302 4.56 -17.78 4.37
CA LEU A 302 5.81 -18.40 3.91
C LEU A 302 5.73 -19.92 3.71
N ASN A 303 4.79 -20.60 4.36
CA ASN A 303 4.65 -22.06 4.32
C ASN A 303 3.56 -22.56 3.40
N MET A 304 3.17 -21.78 2.42
CA MET A 304 2.08 -22.18 1.54
C MET A 304 2.56 -23.12 0.43
N ASN A 305 1.80 -24.20 0.21
CA ASN A 305 2.08 -25.10 -0.92
C ASN A 305 1.86 -24.34 -2.24
N PRO A 306 2.77 -24.41 -3.23
CA PRO A 306 2.61 -23.72 -4.51
C PRO A 306 1.29 -24.02 -5.23
N TYR A 307 0.78 -25.25 -5.14
CA TYR A 307 -0.52 -25.62 -5.74
C TYR A 307 -1.70 -24.99 -4.99
N GLU A 308 -1.68 -25.00 -3.67
CA GLU A 308 -2.68 -24.33 -2.84
C GLU A 308 -2.74 -22.83 -3.14
N ARG A 309 -1.57 -22.20 -3.29
CA ARG A 309 -1.48 -20.79 -3.64
C ARG A 309 -2.15 -20.48 -4.99
N ARG A 310 -2.00 -21.34 -6.00
CA ARG A 310 -2.68 -21.18 -7.30
C ARG A 310 -4.20 -21.20 -7.15
N ILE A 311 -4.72 -22.16 -6.37
CA ILE A 311 -6.16 -22.23 -6.09
C ILE A 311 -6.65 -20.98 -5.37
N ARG A 312 -5.92 -20.50 -4.36
CA ARG A 312 -6.25 -19.28 -3.62
C ARG A 312 -6.23 -18.03 -4.51
N ILE A 313 -5.30 -17.94 -5.46
CA ILE A 313 -5.25 -16.85 -6.46
C ILE A 313 -6.53 -16.86 -7.30
N VAL A 314 -6.94 -18.00 -7.83
CA VAL A 314 -8.19 -18.11 -8.62
C VAL A 314 -9.40 -17.71 -7.78
N ILE A 315 -9.55 -18.24 -6.57
CA ILE A 315 -10.66 -17.89 -5.66
C ILE A 315 -10.65 -16.37 -5.38
N SER A 316 -9.51 -15.81 -5.07
CA SER A 316 -9.36 -14.37 -4.78
C SER A 316 -9.78 -13.50 -5.97
N TRP A 317 -9.39 -13.88 -7.19
CA TRP A 317 -9.80 -13.16 -8.40
C TRP A 317 -11.30 -13.33 -8.70
N CYS A 318 -11.86 -14.53 -8.51
CA CYS A 318 -13.31 -14.74 -8.64
C CYS A 318 -14.08 -13.83 -7.67
N ILE A 319 -13.65 -13.76 -6.39
CA ILE A 319 -14.27 -12.87 -5.40
C ILE A 319 -14.07 -11.40 -5.79
N THR A 320 -12.90 -11.01 -6.31
CA THR A 320 -12.64 -9.64 -6.78
C THR A 320 -13.58 -9.27 -7.92
N ILE A 321 -13.74 -10.15 -8.92
CA ILE A 321 -14.66 -9.93 -10.05
C ILE A 321 -16.10 -9.86 -9.56
N ALA A 322 -16.52 -10.77 -8.67
CA ALA A 322 -17.83 -10.73 -8.06
C ALA A 322 -18.07 -9.40 -7.30
N LEU A 323 -17.09 -8.94 -6.51
CA LEU A 323 -17.17 -7.65 -5.84
C LEU A 323 -17.36 -6.50 -6.84
N VAL A 324 -16.61 -6.49 -7.96
CA VAL A 324 -16.72 -5.45 -8.99
C VAL A 324 -18.11 -5.44 -9.63
N ILE A 325 -18.64 -6.61 -9.99
CA ILE A 325 -19.94 -6.72 -10.69
C ILE A 325 -21.10 -6.42 -9.72
N PHE A 326 -21.10 -6.99 -8.53
CA PHE A 326 -22.21 -6.88 -7.58
C PHE A 326 -22.15 -5.63 -6.70
N TRP A 327 -21.15 -4.75 -6.90
CA TRP A 327 -21.06 -3.49 -6.14
C TRP A 327 -22.27 -2.57 -6.34
N ALA A 328 -22.92 -2.67 -7.47
CA ALA A 328 -24.15 -1.90 -7.77
C ALA A 328 -25.26 -2.17 -6.75
N ILE A 329 -25.32 -3.36 -6.10
CA ILE A 329 -26.36 -3.72 -5.13
C ILE A 329 -26.27 -2.86 -3.86
N PRO A 330 -25.14 -2.83 -3.11
CA PRO A 330 -25.03 -1.96 -1.94
C PRO A 330 -25.14 -0.47 -2.31
N ALA A 331 -24.65 -0.06 -3.45
CA ALA A 331 -24.77 1.34 -3.93
C ALA A 331 -26.24 1.71 -4.19
N ALA A 332 -27.01 0.85 -4.83
CA ALA A 332 -28.45 1.04 -5.06
C ALA A 332 -29.24 1.07 -3.74
N PHE A 333 -28.88 0.21 -2.78
CA PHE A 333 -29.51 0.23 -1.45
C PHE A 333 -29.31 1.58 -0.74
N VAL A 334 -28.08 2.11 -0.74
CA VAL A 334 -27.80 3.44 -0.16
C VAL A 334 -28.56 4.53 -0.90
N GLY A 335 -28.66 4.45 -2.24
CA GLY A 335 -29.44 5.36 -3.05
C GLY A 335 -30.94 5.33 -2.69
N ALA A 336 -31.50 4.15 -2.43
CA ALA A 336 -32.88 4.01 -1.99
C ALA A 336 -33.17 4.70 -0.66
N VAL A 337 -32.22 4.69 0.28
CA VAL A 337 -32.34 5.38 1.59
C VAL A 337 -32.43 6.89 1.45
N SER A 338 -31.97 7.46 0.34
CA SER A 338 -32.10 8.90 0.04
C SER A 338 -33.56 9.35 -0.14
N ASN A 339 -34.48 8.40 -0.40
CA ASN A 339 -35.90 8.70 -0.55
C ASN A 339 -36.73 8.01 0.56
N ILE A 340 -36.79 8.68 1.73
CA ILE A 340 -37.46 8.15 2.92
C ILE A 340 -38.96 7.89 2.66
N GLU A 341 -39.62 8.75 1.88
CA GLU A 341 -41.07 8.60 1.60
C GLU A 341 -41.34 7.28 0.85
N LYS A 342 -40.55 6.99 -0.18
CA LYS A 342 -40.66 5.74 -0.93
C LYS A 342 -40.27 4.52 -0.07
N LEU A 343 -39.26 4.69 0.82
CA LEU A 343 -38.79 3.63 1.69
C LEU A 343 -39.81 3.27 2.76
N SER A 344 -40.45 4.28 3.40
CA SER A 344 -41.47 4.09 4.43
C SER A 344 -42.76 3.50 3.89
N THR A 345 -43.12 3.79 2.64
CA THR A 345 -44.30 3.19 1.97
C THR A 345 -44.05 1.76 1.48
N THR A 346 -42.79 1.44 1.09
CA THR A 346 -42.44 0.09 0.61
C THR A 346 -42.21 -0.91 1.73
N TYR A 347 -41.63 -0.48 2.85
CA TYR A 347 -41.27 -1.33 4.00
C TYR A 347 -41.98 -0.89 5.26
N SER A 348 -43.03 -1.62 5.68
CA SER A 348 -43.88 -1.28 6.83
C SER A 348 -43.09 -1.13 8.16
N TRP A 349 -42.01 -1.86 8.36
CA TRP A 349 -41.17 -1.74 9.57
C TRP A 349 -40.37 -0.42 9.65
N LEU A 350 -40.25 0.30 8.54
CA LEU A 350 -39.64 1.65 8.43
C LEU A 350 -40.69 2.77 8.46
N GLY A 351 -41.95 2.48 8.66
CA GLY A 351 -43.05 3.46 8.71
C GLY A 351 -42.81 4.58 9.73
N TRP A 352 -42.11 4.30 10.82
CA TRP A 352 -41.73 5.30 11.84
C TRP A 352 -40.87 6.46 11.29
N LEU A 353 -40.19 6.27 10.15
CA LEU A 353 -39.43 7.33 9.49
C LEU A 353 -40.34 8.42 8.92
N HIS A 354 -41.60 8.08 8.64
CA HIS A 354 -42.58 9.07 8.17
C HIS A 354 -42.99 10.05 9.27
N ASP A 355 -42.93 9.66 10.54
CA ASP A 355 -43.34 10.48 11.65
C ASP A 355 -42.25 11.42 12.19
N LEU A 356 -41.05 11.38 11.60
CA LEU A 356 -39.94 12.23 12.00
C LEU A 356 -40.16 13.70 11.61
N PRO A 357 -39.66 14.66 12.43
CA PRO A 357 -39.66 16.08 12.11
C PRO A 357 -38.91 16.38 10.78
N SER A 358 -39.41 17.34 9.99
CA SER A 358 -38.83 17.72 8.70
C SER A 358 -37.32 17.98 8.71
N PRO A 359 -36.72 18.65 9.74
CA PRO A 359 -35.26 18.85 9.78
C PRO A 359 -34.48 17.53 9.92
N VAL A 360 -35.03 16.56 10.67
CA VAL A 360 -34.41 15.25 10.91
C VAL A 360 -34.50 14.42 9.61
N LYS A 361 -35.64 14.45 8.90
CA LYS A 361 -35.77 13.84 7.57
C LYS A 361 -34.74 14.40 6.59
N GLY A 362 -34.58 15.74 6.56
CA GLY A 362 -33.59 16.40 5.71
C GLY A 362 -32.15 15.97 6.00
N ILE A 363 -31.78 15.83 7.27
CA ILE A 363 -30.45 15.32 7.65
C ILE A 363 -30.26 13.87 7.23
N ILE A 364 -31.26 13.01 7.48
CA ILE A 364 -31.17 11.59 7.07
C ILE A 364 -31.08 11.45 5.56
N GLN A 365 -31.88 12.19 4.81
CA GLN A 365 -31.87 12.13 3.32
C GLN A 365 -30.60 12.77 2.72
N GLY A 366 -30.13 13.87 3.29
CA GLY A 366 -29.02 14.65 2.73
C GLY A 366 -27.62 14.22 3.21
N VAL A 367 -27.47 13.77 4.46
CA VAL A 367 -26.16 13.48 5.07
C VAL A 367 -25.89 11.98 5.13
N PHE A 368 -26.88 11.17 5.49
CA PHE A 368 -26.67 9.74 5.72
C PHE A 368 -26.19 8.99 4.46
N PRO A 369 -26.81 9.11 3.26
CA PRO A 369 -26.37 8.39 2.07
C PRO A 369 -24.93 8.72 1.65
N PRO A 370 -24.49 9.99 1.56
CA PRO A 370 -23.11 10.31 1.27
C PRO A 370 -22.11 9.75 2.28
N VAL A 371 -22.45 9.77 3.58
CA VAL A 371 -21.57 9.21 4.62
C VAL A 371 -21.47 7.70 4.49
N VAL A 372 -22.59 6.99 4.30
CA VAL A 372 -22.57 5.53 4.12
C VAL A 372 -21.82 5.14 2.85
N MET A 373 -22.02 5.85 1.74
CA MET A 373 -21.25 5.62 0.51
C MET A 373 -19.76 5.84 0.72
N ALA A 374 -19.35 6.91 1.43
CA ALA A 374 -17.95 7.14 1.76
C ALA A 374 -17.35 5.98 2.59
N VAL A 375 -18.10 5.47 3.58
CA VAL A 375 -17.69 4.30 4.37
C VAL A 375 -17.59 3.05 3.49
N LEU A 376 -18.55 2.79 2.63
CA LEU A 376 -18.52 1.66 1.70
C LEU A 376 -17.30 1.72 0.79
N PHE A 377 -17.02 2.87 0.17
CA PHE A 377 -15.82 3.05 -0.66
C PHE A 377 -14.52 2.92 0.13
N ALA A 378 -14.50 3.31 1.40
CA ALA A 378 -13.34 3.13 2.27
C ALA A 378 -13.09 1.65 2.64
N LEU A 379 -14.13 0.81 2.64
CA LEU A 379 -14.02 -0.63 2.88
C LEU A 379 -13.43 -1.40 1.69
N VAL A 380 -13.64 -0.93 0.46
CA VAL A 380 -13.15 -1.62 -0.76
C VAL A 380 -11.65 -1.91 -0.73
N PRO A 381 -10.74 -0.94 -0.50
CA PRO A 381 -9.32 -1.22 -0.44
C PRO A 381 -8.95 -2.21 0.69
N ILE A 382 -9.69 -2.18 1.81
CA ILE A 382 -9.45 -3.09 2.93
C ILE A 382 -9.78 -4.53 2.52
N ILE A 383 -10.93 -4.74 1.88
CA ILE A 383 -11.34 -6.06 1.38
C ILE A 383 -10.36 -6.58 0.33
N LEU A 384 -9.99 -5.74 -0.64
CA LEU A 384 -9.05 -6.10 -1.70
C LEU A 384 -7.66 -6.42 -1.16
N ARG A 385 -7.19 -5.70 -0.11
CA ARG A 385 -5.93 -5.99 0.58
C ARG A 385 -5.98 -7.33 1.31
N LEU A 386 -7.09 -7.65 1.96
CA LEU A 386 -7.30 -8.94 2.61
C LEU A 386 -7.30 -10.09 1.57
N LEU A 387 -7.93 -9.90 0.42
CA LEU A 387 -7.90 -10.87 -0.67
C LEU A 387 -6.48 -11.08 -1.22
N SER A 388 -5.70 -10.00 -1.38
CA SER A 388 -4.30 -10.10 -1.81
C SER A 388 -3.42 -10.82 -0.78
N LYS A 389 -3.67 -10.64 0.53
CA LYS A 389 -3.01 -11.42 1.58
C LYS A 389 -3.43 -12.90 1.57
N PHE A 390 -4.72 -13.18 1.33
CA PHE A 390 -5.26 -14.54 1.24
C PHE A 390 -4.62 -15.36 0.12
N GLU A 391 -4.17 -14.75 -0.96
CA GLU A 391 -3.43 -15.40 -2.05
C GLU A 391 -2.11 -16.03 -1.61
N GLY A 392 -1.63 -15.70 -0.42
CA GLY A 392 -0.35 -16.19 0.06
C GLY A 392 0.85 -15.37 -0.43
N THR A 393 0.63 -14.11 -0.75
CA THR A 393 1.73 -13.20 -1.09
C THR A 393 2.62 -12.99 0.13
N PRO A 394 3.94 -13.25 0.05
CA PRO A 394 4.82 -13.26 1.21
C PRO A 394 5.34 -11.86 1.61
N ARG A 395 5.08 -10.82 0.81
CA ARG A 395 5.57 -9.45 1.04
C ARG A 395 4.44 -8.45 1.13
N VAL A 396 4.52 -7.53 2.09
CA VAL A 396 3.55 -6.42 2.26
C VAL A 396 3.58 -5.49 1.04
N THR A 397 4.77 -5.17 0.53
CA THR A 397 4.95 -4.34 -0.68
C THR A 397 4.31 -4.97 -1.91
N ALA A 398 4.40 -6.29 -2.07
CA ALA A 398 3.76 -7.01 -3.17
C ALA A 398 2.21 -7.06 -3.02
N VAL A 399 1.71 -7.12 -1.78
CA VAL A 399 0.27 -6.97 -1.50
C VAL A 399 -0.24 -5.59 -1.94
N GLU A 400 0.49 -4.51 -1.63
CA GLU A 400 0.13 -3.16 -2.06
C GLU A 400 0.17 -2.99 -3.59
N LEU A 401 1.15 -3.61 -4.27
CA LEU A 401 1.21 -3.64 -5.75
C LEU A 401 0.03 -4.40 -6.37
N SER A 402 -0.41 -5.51 -5.76
CA SER A 402 -1.61 -6.25 -6.18
C SER A 402 -2.87 -5.43 -5.91
N LEU A 403 -2.95 -4.81 -4.74
CA LEU A 403 -4.05 -3.91 -4.37
C LEU A 403 -4.23 -2.78 -5.39
N MET A 404 -3.15 -2.12 -5.81
CA MET A 404 -3.19 -1.06 -6.81
C MET A 404 -3.92 -1.50 -8.09
N THR A 405 -3.58 -2.68 -8.61
CA THR A 405 -4.21 -3.22 -9.83
C THR A 405 -5.69 -3.52 -9.62
N ARG A 406 -6.05 -4.21 -8.52
CA ARG A 406 -7.44 -4.59 -8.22
C ARG A 406 -8.33 -3.38 -7.96
N TYR A 407 -7.82 -2.41 -7.21
CA TYR A 407 -8.55 -1.20 -6.90
C TYR A 407 -8.72 -0.31 -8.14
N PHE A 408 -7.72 -0.27 -9.01
CA PHE A 408 -7.85 0.40 -10.31
C PHE A 408 -8.95 -0.23 -11.18
N ILE A 409 -8.98 -1.55 -11.32
CA ILE A 409 -10.03 -2.27 -12.06
C ILE A 409 -11.41 -1.96 -11.47
N PHE A 410 -11.54 -2.01 -10.14
CA PHE A 410 -12.78 -1.66 -9.46
C PHE A 410 -13.25 -0.24 -9.78
N LEU A 411 -12.35 0.74 -9.71
CA LEU A 411 -12.68 2.15 -9.96
C LEU A 411 -12.99 2.43 -11.44
N VAL A 412 -12.25 1.82 -12.38
CA VAL A 412 -12.55 1.98 -13.82
C VAL A 412 -13.93 1.39 -14.12
N PHE A 413 -14.24 0.21 -13.61
CA PHE A 413 -15.52 -0.43 -13.87
C PHE A 413 -16.68 0.33 -13.22
N ASN A 414 -16.63 0.57 -11.92
CA ASN A 414 -17.75 1.20 -11.19
C ASN A 414 -17.76 2.72 -11.26
N GLY A 415 -16.59 3.37 -11.29
CA GLY A 415 -16.45 4.83 -11.30
C GLY A 415 -16.48 5.44 -12.69
N PHE A 416 -16.26 4.65 -13.75
CA PHE A 416 -16.28 5.16 -15.12
C PHE A 416 -17.25 4.41 -16.03
N LEU A 417 -17.05 3.11 -16.27
CA LEU A 417 -17.84 2.38 -17.28
C LEU A 417 -19.33 2.29 -16.90
N ILE A 418 -19.65 1.91 -15.67
CA ILE A 418 -21.06 1.81 -15.20
C ILE A 418 -21.74 3.17 -15.26
N ILE A 419 -21.06 4.24 -14.83
CA ILE A 419 -21.64 5.60 -14.86
C ILE A 419 -21.89 6.06 -16.30
N THR A 420 -20.93 5.80 -17.21
CA THR A 420 -21.11 6.12 -18.63
C THR A 420 -22.31 5.40 -19.24
N LEU A 421 -22.47 4.12 -18.94
CA LEU A 421 -23.60 3.33 -19.42
C LEU A 421 -24.93 3.79 -18.81
N ALA A 422 -24.95 4.09 -17.50
CA ALA A 422 -26.14 4.52 -16.78
C ALA A 422 -26.59 5.95 -17.15
N SER A 423 -25.67 6.84 -17.52
CA SER A 423 -26.00 8.23 -17.88
C SER A 423 -26.73 8.36 -19.19
N GLY A 424 -26.63 7.37 -20.06
CA GLY A 424 -27.30 7.39 -21.38
C GLY A 424 -28.76 6.97 -21.35
N ILE A 425 -29.21 6.13 -20.42
CA ILE A 425 -30.58 5.57 -20.46
C ILE A 425 -30.97 5.02 -19.08
N ILE A 426 -31.98 5.62 -18.47
CA ILE A 426 -32.70 5.00 -17.32
C ILE A 426 -33.46 3.74 -17.77
N SER A 427 -33.72 3.56 -19.07
CA SER A 427 -34.40 2.40 -19.66
C SER A 427 -33.50 1.20 -19.93
N SER A 428 -32.18 1.31 -19.89
CA SER A 428 -31.27 0.30 -20.46
C SER A 428 -30.47 -0.53 -19.46
N LEU A 429 -30.82 -0.53 -18.19
CA LEU A 429 -30.29 -1.59 -17.29
C LEU A 429 -30.76 -2.98 -17.75
N GLN A 430 -31.93 -3.08 -18.36
CA GLN A 430 -32.41 -4.28 -19.02
C GLN A 430 -31.68 -4.55 -20.34
N GLU A 431 -31.50 -3.53 -21.20
CA GLU A 431 -30.71 -3.67 -22.41
C GLU A 431 -29.25 -4.02 -22.16
N LEU A 432 -28.69 -3.55 -21.04
CA LEU A 432 -27.34 -3.91 -20.61
C LEU A 432 -27.24 -5.38 -20.15
N ALA A 433 -28.24 -5.88 -19.45
CA ALA A 433 -28.27 -7.27 -18.99
C ALA A 433 -28.47 -8.26 -20.15
N ASP A 434 -29.20 -7.83 -21.19
CA ASP A 434 -29.51 -8.64 -22.38
C ASP A 434 -28.47 -8.48 -23.51
N ALA A 435 -27.55 -7.50 -23.39
CA ALA A 435 -26.55 -7.21 -24.41
C ALA A 435 -25.50 -8.32 -24.54
N SER A 436 -25.17 -8.70 -25.77
CA SER A 436 -24.05 -9.57 -26.06
C SER A 436 -22.71 -8.84 -25.85
N VAL A 437 -21.63 -9.58 -25.60
CA VAL A 437 -20.28 -9.02 -25.40
C VAL A 437 -19.84 -8.13 -26.56
N THR A 438 -20.27 -8.42 -27.77
CA THR A 438 -19.99 -7.66 -28.99
C THR A 438 -20.72 -6.30 -29.06
N THR A 439 -21.80 -6.14 -28.31
CA THR A 439 -22.63 -4.93 -28.29
C THR A 439 -22.12 -3.87 -27.28
N TYR A 440 -21.33 -4.28 -26.27
CA TYR A 440 -20.84 -3.34 -25.25
C TYR A 440 -20.02 -2.15 -25.80
N PRO A 441 -19.08 -2.34 -26.74
CA PRO A 441 -18.33 -1.19 -27.32
C PRO A 441 -19.26 -0.18 -28.00
N THR A 442 -20.28 -0.63 -28.70
CA THR A 442 -21.26 0.20 -29.37
C THR A 442 -22.14 0.96 -28.40
N LEU A 443 -22.62 0.29 -27.34
CA LEU A 443 -23.40 0.93 -26.27
C LEU A 443 -22.57 1.99 -25.54
N LEU A 444 -21.31 1.66 -25.21
CA LEU A 444 -20.40 2.58 -24.55
C LEU A 444 -20.14 3.82 -25.44
N ALA A 445 -19.85 3.62 -26.71
CA ALA A 445 -19.61 4.70 -27.65
C ALA A 445 -20.85 5.63 -27.80
N LYS A 446 -22.05 5.06 -27.91
CA LYS A 446 -23.30 5.83 -28.02
C LYS A 446 -23.57 6.69 -26.77
N ASN A 447 -23.26 6.19 -25.59
CA ASN A 447 -23.55 6.86 -24.32
C ASN A 447 -22.42 7.82 -23.86
N LEU A 448 -21.19 7.62 -24.33
CA LEU A 448 -20.04 8.40 -23.92
C LEU A 448 -20.20 9.90 -24.09
N PRO A 449 -20.66 10.45 -25.28
CA PRO A 449 -20.86 11.87 -25.44
C PRO A 449 -21.87 12.47 -24.46
N GLY A 450 -22.95 11.75 -24.16
CA GLY A 450 -23.99 12.18 -23.21
C GLY A 450 -23.49 12.25 -21.75
N ALA A 451 -22.54 11.40 -21.37
CA ALA A 451 -21.94 11.39 -20.03
C ALA A 451 -20.86 12.47 -19.81
N SER A 452 -20.47 13.20 -20.86
CA SER A 452 -19.34 14.14 -20.84
C SER A 452 -19.49 15.24 -19.78
N ILE A 453 -20.67 15.82 -19.63
CA ILE A 453 -20.95 16.88 -18.64
C ILE A 453 -20.77 16.36 -17.22
N TYR A 454 -21.24 15.15 -16.94
CA TYR A 454 -21.03 14.51 -15.63
C TYR A 454 -19.55 14.41 -15.32
N PHE A 455 -18.73 13.93 -16.26
CA PHE A 455 -17.30 13.74 -16.01
C PHE A 455 -16.52 15.04 -15.98
N ILE A 456 -16.91 16.07 -16.71
CA ILE A 456 -16.34 17.42 -16.56
C ILE A 456 -16.56 17.92 -15.13
N THR A 457 -17.78 17.80 -14.63
CA THR A 457 -18.13 18.17 -13.25
C THR A 457 -17.36 17.33 -12.25
N TYR A 458 -17.27 16.02 -12.46
CA TYR A 458 -16.56 15.10 -11.59
C TYR A 458 -15.07 15.42 -11.50
N ILE A 459 -14.37 15.63 -12.63
CA ILE A 459 -12.94 15.98 -12.65
C ILE A 459 -12.71 17.33 -11.96
N THR A 460 -13.56 18.32 -12.23
CA THR A 460 -13.47 19.65 -11.61
C THR A 460 -13.66 19.55 -10.09
N LEU A 461 -14.68 18.81 -9.66
CA LEU A 461 -14.95 18.59 -8.24
C LEU A 461 -13.80 17.85 -7.55
N GLN A 462 -13.29 16.79 -8.15
CA GLN A 462 -12.15 16.05 -7.62
C GLN A 462 -10.90 16.92 -7.56
N GLY A 463 -10.59 17.67 -8.60
CA GLY A 463 -9.46 18.59 -8.63
C GLY A 463 -9.50 19.64 -7.52
N LEU A 464 -10.65 20.26 -7.32
CA LEU A 464 -10.83 21.30 -6.31
C LEU A 464 -10.95 20.72 -4.89
N SER A 465 -11.87 19.76 -4.69
CA SER A 465 -12.18 19.25 -3.34
C SER A 465 -11.04 18.41 -2.76
N ALA A 466 -10.43 17.50 -3.54
CA ALA A 466 -9.33 16.70 -3.06
C ALA A 466 -8.07 17.54 -2.81
N SER A 467 -7.79 18.53 -3.65
CA SER A 467 -6.65 19.43 -3.45
C SER A 467 -6.86 20.34 -2.22
N SER A 468 -8.04 20.94 -2.09
CA SER A 468 -8.38 21.76 -0.91
C SER A 468 -8.38 20.94 0.37
N GLY A 469 -8.97 19.75 0.34
CA GLY A 469 -8.98 18.82 1.49
C GLY A 469 -7.59 18.34 1.87
N GLY A 470 -6.71 18.11 0.87
CA GLY A 470 -5.31 17.76 1.08
C GLY A 470 -4.51 18.90 1.73
N LEU A 471 -4.71 20.14 1.30
CA LEU A 471 -4.03 21.31 1.88
C LEU A 471 -4.55 21.64 3.29
N LEU A 472 -5.87 21.61 3.50
CA LEU A 472 -6.51 21.88 4.77
C LEU A 472 -6.31 20.77 5.80
N GLN A 473 -5.99 19.55 5.37
CA GLN A 473 -5.86 18.35 6.24
C GLN A 473 -7.07 18.13 7.18
N ILE A 474 -8.27 18.54 6.75
CA ILE A 474 -9.48 18.52 7.57
C ILE A 474 -9.84 17.09 8.00
N GLY A 475 -9.71 16.11 7.10
CA GLY A 475 -9.90 14.69 7.41
C GLY A 475 -8.91 14.19 8.45
N GLY A 476 -7.62 14.51 8.27
CA GLY A 476 -6.56 14.22 9.23
C GLY A 476 -6.81 14.85 10.60
N LEU A 477 -7.23 16.10 10.62
CA LEU A 477 -7.56 16.83 11.85
C LEU A 477 -8.73 16.20 12.62
N ILE A 478 -9.82 15.87 11.93
CA ILE A 478 -10.98 15.20 12.54
C ILE A 478 -10.57 13.84 13.11
N VAL A 479 -9.85 13.03 12.32
CA VAL A 479 -9.36 11.71 12.75
C VAL A 479 -8.39 11.85 13.94
N PHE A 480 -7.53 12.86 13.95
CA PHE A 480 -6.62 13.14 15.06
C PHE A 480 -7.42 13.38 16.36
N TYR A 481 -8.42 14.26 16.34
CA TYR A 481 -9.23 14.54 17.54
C TYR A 481 -10.03 13.32 17.98
N ILE A 482 -10.62 12.58 17.05
CA ILE A 482 -11.36 11.34 17.36
C ILE A 482 -10.42 10.31 17.99
N LYS A 483 -9.24 10.09 17.40
CA LYS A 483 -8.23 9.17 17.95
C LYS A 483 -7.74 9.63 19.32
N ALA A 484 -7.44 10.91 19.49
CA ALA A 484 -6.98 11.46 20.76
C ALA A 484 -8.04 11.33 21.87
N TRP A 485 -9.31 11.50 21.53
CA TRP A 485 -10.42 11.35 22.47
C TRP A 485 -10.73 9.89 22.79
N LEU A 486 -10.77 9.02 21.77
CA LEU A 486 -11.21 7.64 21.91
C LEU A 486 -10.06 6.69 22.33
N LEU A 487 -8.87 6.86 21.75
CA LEU A 487 -7.75 5.93 21.88
C LEU A 487 -6.58 6.49 22.73
N GLY A 488 -6.54 7.80 23.00
CA GLY A 488 -5.43 8.45 23.72
C GLY A 488 -5.40 8.16 25.23
N SER A 489 -5.69 6.93 25.64
CA SER A 489 -5.77 6.52 27.05
C SER A 489 -4.46 5.91 27.59
N THR A 490 -3.49 5.61 26.74
CA THR A 490 -2.18 5.09 27.13
C THR A 490 -1.05 6.02 26.68
N PRO A 491 0.12 6.04 27.36
CA PRO A 491 1.25 6.86 26.93
C PRO A 491 1.67 6.53 25.49
N ARG A 492 1.75 5.24 25.13
CA ARG A 492 2.14 4.76 23.80
C ARG A 492 1.20 5.22 22.70
N THR A 493 -0.12 5.03 22.89
CA THR A 493 -1.10 5.49 21.89
C THR A 493 -1.12 7.01 21.78
N ARG A 494 -0.92 7.71 22.90
CA ARG A 494 -0.79 9.17 22.92
C ARG A 494 0.42 9.62 22.13
N TRP A 495 1.58 9.01 22.40
CA TRP A 495 2.80 9.31 21.65
C TRP A 495 2.62 9.05 20.14
N GLN A 496 2.04 7.91 19.77
CA GLN A 496 1.77 7.58 18.36
C GLN A 496 0.87 8.60 17.68
N ILE A 497 -0.21 9.02 18.34
CA ILE A 497 -1.14 10.02 17.78
C ILE A 497 -0.47 11.38 17.56
N TYR A 498 0.43 11.79 18.47
CA TYR A 498 1.05 13.12 18.44
C TYR A 498 2.36 13.17 17.65
N ASN A 499 3.11 12.08 17.56
CA ASN A 499 4.46 12.07 16.99
C ASN A 499 4.57 11.26 15.70
N GLN A 500 3.68 10.29 15.44
CA GLN A 500 3.71 9.56 14.19
C GLN A 500 2.96 10.30 13.09
N MET A 501 3.66 10.59 12.00
CA MET A 501 3.04 11.10 10.79
C MET A 501 2.34 9.95 10.01
N PRO A 502 1.31 10.26 9.21
CA PRO A 502 0.62 9.26 8.42
C PRO A 502 1.54 8.68 7.35
N GLY A 503 1.62 7.35 7.30
CA GLY A 503 2.34 6.64 6.24
C GLY A 503 1.60 6.68 4.90
N VAL A 504 2.33 6.46 3.82
CA VAL A 504 1.76 6.43 2.47
C VAL A 504 1.27 5.02 2.13
N ALA A 505 -0.03 4.89 1.87
CA ALA A 505 -0.62 3.65 1.35
C ALA A 505 -0.57 3.66 -0.18
N TRP A 506 0.55 3.23 -0.75
CA TRP A 506 0.83 3.31 -2.19
C TRP A 506 -0.24 2.66 -3.07
N GLY A 507 -0.76 1.51 -2.65
CA GLY A 507 -1.78 0.78 -3.39
C GLY A 507 -3.13 1.51 -3.51
N THR A 508 -3.37 2.53 -2.67
CA THR A 508 -4.62 3.30 -2.65
C THR A 508 -4.50 4.72 -3.17
N ILE A 509 -3.30 5.29 -3.22
CA ILE A 509 -3.09 6.69 -3.64
C ILE A 509 -3.03 6.85 -5.17
N PHE A 510 -2.48 5.86 -5.89
CA PHE A 510 -2.38 5.90 -7.35
C PHE A 510 -3.71 5.68 -8.08
N PRO A 511 -4.55 4.66 -7.74
CA PRO A 511 -5.72 4.32 -8.53
C PRO A 511 -6.72 5.47 -8.75
N PRO A 512 -7.10 6.28 -7.75
CA PRO A 512 -7.99 7.41 -7.96
C PRO A 512 -7.47 8.41 -9.00
N LEU A 513 -6.15 8.71 -8.97
CA LEU A 513 -5.53 9.60 -9.95
C LEU A 513 -5.47 8.96 -11.34
N THR A 514 -5.09 7.68 -11.42
CA THR A 514 -4.99 6.99 -12.71
C THR A 514 -6.36 6.81 -13.37
N VAL A 515 -7.44 6.67 -12.60
CA VAL A 515 -8.80 6.66 -13.16
C VAL A 515 -9.18 8.02 -13.75
N LEU A 516 -8.81 9.13 -13.12
CA LEU A 516 -9.02 10.47 -13.73
C LEU A 516 -8.24 10.60 -15.02
N VAL A 517 -7.03 10.03 -15.11
CA VAL A 517 -6.25 9.98 -16.37
C VAL A 517 -6.97 9.15 -17.42
N VAL A 518 -7.51 7.98 -17.06
CA VAL A 518 -8.30 7.12 -17.97
C VAL A 518 -9.51 7.89 -18.51
N ILE A 519 -10.28 8.53 -17.64
CA ILE A 519 -11.45 9.32 -18.02
C ILE A 519 -11.05 10.46 -18.98
N THR A 520 -10.04 11.24 -18.61
CA THR A 520 -9.56 12.36 -19.44
C THR A 520 -9.08 11.88 -20.81
N THR A 521 -8.33 10.76 -20.85
CA THR A 521 -7.85 10.17 -22.11
C THR A 521 -9.01 9.68 -22.96
N ALA A 522 -10.01 9.02 -22.36
CA ALA A 522 -11.20 8.55 -23.08
C ALA A 522 -11.98 9.69 -23.74
N TYR A 523 -12.05 10.82 -23.06
CA TYR A 523 -12.75 12.01 -23.57
C TYR A 523 -11.88 13.01 -24.35
N SER A 524 -10.59 12.79 -24.46
CA SER A 524 -9.63 13.75 -25.02
C SER A 524 -9.99 14.26 -26.40
N VAL A 525 -10.62 13.41 -27.23
CA VAL A 525 -11.10 13.72 -28.59
C VAL A 525 -12.63 13.93 -28.64
N ILE A 526 -13.37 13.14 -27.84
CA ILE A 526 -14.84 13.12 -27.86
C ILE A 526 -15.44 14.39 -27.20
N ALA A 527 -14.80 14.89 -26.13
CA ALA A 527 -15.20 16.08 -25.40
C ALA A 527 -13.99 16.99 -25.13
N PRO A 528 -13.47 17.70 -26.12
CA PRO A 528 -12.22 18.47 -26.03
C PRO A 528 -12.20 19.49 -24.89
N ILE A 529 -13.35 20.00 -24.49
CA ILE A 529 -13.48 20.98 -23.40
C ILE A 529 -12.99 20.41 -22.08
N MET A 530 -13.11 19.08 -21.85
CA MET A 530 -12.68 18.40 -20.65
C MET A 530 -11.18 18.52 -20.42
N ASN A 531 -10.37 18.56 -21.48
CA ASN A 531 -8.90 18.59 -21.38
C ASN A 531 -8.38 19.79 -20.58
N GLY A 532 -9.04 20.95 -20.71
CA GLY A 532 -8.68 22.15 -19.94
C GLY A 532 -8.96 22.01 -18.44
N PHE A 533 -10.14 21.51 -18.08
CA PHE A 533 -10.50 21.27 -16.68
C PHE A 533 -9.59 20.22 -16.05
N ALA A 534 -9.28 19.15 -16.78
CA ALA A 534 -8.38 18.12 -16.33
C ALA A 534 -6.94 18.62 -16.14
N ALA A 535 -6.42 19.42 -17.06
CA ALA A 535 -5.08 20.01 -16.91
C ALA A 535 -4.96 20.87 -15.65
N VAL A 536 -5.98 21.68 -15.35
CA VAL A 536 -6.04 22.48 -14.10
C VAL A 536 -6.12 21.56 -12.89
N ALA A 537 -6.97 20.54 -12.89
CA ALA A 537 -7.10 19.60 -11.79
C ALA A 537 -5.77 18.86 -11.51
N PHE A 538 -5.08 18.39 -12.55
CA PHE A 538 -3.77 17.74 -12.38
C PHE A 538 -2.67 18.69 -11.91
N ALA A 539 -2.70 19.96 -12.31
CA ALA A 539 -1.80 20.97 -11.78
C ALA A 539 -2.04 21.21 -10.28
N LEU A 540 -3.31 21.29 -9.85
CA LEU A 540 -3.66 21.41 -8.44
C LEU A 540 -3.19 20.18 -7.64
N PHE A 541 -3.38 18.96 -8.16
CA PHE A 541 -2.85 17.75 -7.53
C PHE A 541 -1.33 17.78 -7.41
N TYR A 542 -0.62 18.24 -8.44
CA TYR A 542 0.84 18.34 -8.38
C TYR A 542 1.30 19.23 -7.22
N PHE A 543 0.72 20.40 -7.03
CA PHE A 543 1.04 21.29 -5.93
C PHE A 543 0.69 20.68 -4.58
N THR A 544 -0.52 20.13 -4.46
CA THR A 544 -1.00 19.52 -3.21
C THR A 544 -0.13 18.34 -2.79
N TYR A 545 0.11 17.39 -3.67
CA TYR A 545 0.92 16.23 -3.33
C TYR A 545 2.40 16.56 -3.11
N LYS A 546 2.94 17.59 -3.78
CA LYS A 546 4.28 18.06 -3.47
C LYS A 546 4.36 18.55 -2.01
N TYR A 547 3.38 19.32 -1.55
CA TYR A 547 3.26 19.71 -0.17
C TYR A 547 3.10 18.52 0.79
N LEU A 548 2.21 17.58 0.47
CA LEU A 548 1.93 16.43 1.30
C LEU A 548 3.17 15.54 1.51
N PHE A 549 3.94 15.29 0.46
CA PHE A 549 5.16 14.49 0.55
C PHE A 549 6.31 15.20 1.26
N LEU A 550 6.35 16.53 1.22
CA LEU A 550 7.39 17.29 1.92
C LEU A 550 7.08 17.51 3.41
N CYS A 551 5.79 17.67 3.77
CA CYS A 551 5.41 18.19 5.09
C CYS A 551 4.48 17.29 5.90
N VAL A 552 3.80 16.32 5.30
CA VAL A 552 2.71 15.57 5.96
C VAL A 552 2.98 14.07 6.04
N TYR A 553 3.44 13.46 4.95
CA TYR A 553 3.63 12.01 4.90
C TYR A 553 5.02 11.59 5.38
N ASP A 554 5.05 10.50 6.14
CA ASP A 554 6.25 9.77 6.49
C ASP A 554 6.40 8.55 5.57
N ILE A 555 7.52 8.48 4.86
CA ILE A 555 7.84 7.36 3.97
C ILE A 555 8.84 6.47 4.68
N GLN A 556 8.37 5.33 5.18
CA GLN A 556 9.24 4.36 5.81
C GLN A 556 10.11 3.67 4.75
N PRO A 557 11.44 3.60 4.92
CA PRO A 557 12.35 2.97 3.98
C PRO A 557 11.96 1.51 3.65
N GLU A 558 11.39 0.80 4.62
CA GLU A 558 10.97 -0.60 4.50
C GLU A 558 9.74 -0.80 3.60
N SER A 559 8.94 0.24 3.37
CA SER A 559 7.80 0.24 2.44
C SER A 559 8.17 0.74 1.05
N ASP A 560 9.42 1.18 0.86
CA ASP A 560 9.89 1.63 -0.44
C ASP A 560 10.14 0.43 -1.36
N THR A 561 9.54 0.47 -2.53
CA THR A 561 9.71 -0.52 -3.59
C THR A 561 10.73 -0.09 -4.63
N GLY A 562 11.49 0.98 -4.38
CA GLY A 562 12.34 1.61 -5.39
C GLY A 562 11.52 2.14 -6.57
N GLY A 563 10.28 2.57 -6.32
CA GLY A 563 9.43 3.20 -7.30
C GLY A 563 8.62 2.27 -8.22
N LEU A 564 8.52 0.96 -7.94
CA LEU A 564 7.81 -0.02 -8.78
C LEU A 564 6.31 0.27 -9.02
N PHE A 565 5.70 1.18 -8.28
CA PHE A 565 4.35 1.66 -8.56
C PHE A 565 4.26 2.54 -9.83
N PHE A 566 5.37 3.17 -10.23
CA PHE A 566 5.40 4.04 -11.41
C PHE A 566 5.16 3.28 -12.73
N PRO A 567 5.87 2.20 -13.08
CA PRO A 567 5.58 1.40 -14.27
C PRO A 567 4.14 0.91 -14.31
N LYS A 568 3.59 0.46 -13.17
CA LYS A 568 2.17 0.06 -13.09
C LYS A 568 1.21 1.21 -13.37
N SER A 569 1.50 2.42 -12.90
CA SER A 569 0.66 3.59 -13.20
C SER A 569 0.71 3.96 -14.69
N VAL A 570 1.84 3.75 -15.36
CA VAL A 570 1.97 3.91 -16.82
C VAL A 570 1.11 2.90 -17.56
N GLN A 571 1.03 1.64 -17.08
CA GLN A 571 0.13 0.63 -17.66
C GLN A 571 -1.35 1.04 -17.60
N HIS A 572 -1.74 1.79 -16.56
CA HIS A 572 -3.11 2.31 -16.45
C HIS A 572 -3.43 3.34 -17.56
N ILE A 573 -2.43 4.08 -18.09
CA ILE A 573 -2.62 5.02 -19.20
C ILE A 573 -3.07 4.26 -20.46
N PHE A 574 -2.49 3.08 -20.75
CA PHE A 574 -2.91 2.25 -21.88
C PHE A 574 -4.38 1.87 -21.82
N THR A 575 -4.93 1.63 -20.61
CA THR A 575 -6.36 1.35 -20.44
C THR A 575 -7.21 2.53 -20.96
N GLY A 576 -6.84 3.77 -20.63
CA GLY A 576 -7.50 4.97 -21.14
C GLY A 576 -7.41 5.09 -22.65
N MET A 577 -6.24 4.80 -23.22
CA MET A 577 -6.04 4.82 -24.68
C MET A 577 -6.91 3.77 -25.39
N TYR A 578 -6.95 2.52 -24.89
CA TYR A 578 -7.81 1.48 -25.48
C TYR A 578 -9.27 1.86 -25.44
N ILE A 579 -9.78 2.38 -24.32
CA ILE A 579 -11.17 2.82 -24.19
C ILE A 579 -11.45 3.96 -25.19
N SER A 580 -10.56 4.96 -25.24
CA SER A 580 -10.68 6.08 -26.18
C SER A 580 -10.76 5.62 -27.64
N GLN A 581 -9.81 4.77 -28.04
CA GLN A 581 -9.68 4.29 -29.41
C GLN A 581 -10.84 3.38 -29.83
N ILE A 582 -11.26 2.47 -28.95
CA ILE A 582 -12.38 1.55 -29.20
C ILE A 582 -13.69 2.35 -29.33
N CYS A 583 -13.93 3.29 -28.40
CA CYS A 583 -15.13 4.12 -28.43
C CYS A 583 -15.18 5.02 -29.68
N LEU A 584 -14.04 5.63 -30.04
CA LEU A 584 -13.99 6.49 -31.24
C LEU A 584 -14.14 5.68 -32.51
N ALA A 585 -13.54 4.49 -32.61
CA ALA A 585 -13.77 3.58 -33.75
C ALA A 585 -15.24 3.19 -33.86
N ALA A 586 -15.88 2.83 -32.75
CA ALA A 586 -17.30 2.49 -32.75
C ALA A 586 -18.20 3.71 -33.15
N LEU A 587 -17.85 4.92 -32.68
CA LEU A 587 -18.56 6.15 -33.08
C LEU A 587 -18.44 6.40 -34.59
N PHE A 588 -17.28 6.22 -35.21
CA PHE A 588 -17.10 6.34 -36.63
C PHE A 588 -17.90 5.29 -37.42
N PHE A 589 -17.89 4.02 -36.98
CA PHE A 589 -18.72 3.00 -37.65
C PHE A 589 -20.23 3.22 -37.48
N LEU A 590 -20.66 3.94 -36.43
CA LEU A 590 -22.09 4.31 -36.23
C LEU A 590 -22.49 5.58 -36.97
N ALA A 591 -21.53 6.35 -37.49
CA ALA A 591 -21.82 7.60 -38.16
C ALA A 591 -22.56 7.34 -39.49
N ARG A 592 -23.78 7.86 -39.60
CA ARG A 592 -24.65 7.75 -40.77
C ARG A 592 -24.98 9.12 -41.31
N ASP A 593 -25.20 9.20 -42.60
CA ASP A 593 -25.68 10.36 -43.34
C ASP A 593 -27.23 10.47 -43.23
N SER A 594 -27.78 11.57 -43.69
CA SER A 594 -29.24 11.80 -43.82
C SER A 594 -29.95 10.76 -44.71
N GLU A 595 -29.22 10.05 -45.58
CA GLU A 595 -29.69 8.94 -46.41
C GLU A 595 -29.49 7.56 -45.79
N ASP A 596 -29.16 7.50 -44.48
CA ASP A 596 -28.86 6.27 -43.69
C ASP A 596 -27.64 5.45 -44.21
N LYS A 597 -26.75 6.10 -44.98
CA LYS A 597 -25.51 5.48 -45.45
C LYS A 597 -24.39 5.64 -44.41
N ASN A 598 -23.60 4.59 -44.21
CA ASN A 598 -22.43 4.63 -43.33
C ASN A 598 -21.32 5.49 -43.94
N VAL A 599 -20.98 6.59 -43.29
CA VAL A 599 -20.04 7.59 -43.82
C VAL A 599 -18.67 7.55 -43.18
N GLY A 600 -18.57 7.09 -41.95
CA GLY A 600 -17.31 7.06 -41.18
C GLY A 600 -16.52 5.73 -41.27
N ILE A 601 -16.79 4.89 -42.29
CA ILE A 601 -16.09 3.61 -42.44
C ILE A 601 -14.56 3.78 -42.58
N PRO A 602 -14.05 4.71 -43.42
CA PRO A 602 -12.62 4.89 -43.58
C PRO A 602 -11.93 5.28 -42.26
N GLU A 603 -12.54 6.21 -41.52
CA GLU A 603 -12.06 6.68 -40.23
C GLU A 603 -12.09 5.55 -39.20
N GLY A 604 -13.15 4.76 -39.18
CA GLY A 604 -13.29 3.59 -38.32
C GLY A 604 -12.18 2.53 -38.56
N VAL A 605 -11.89 2.24 -39.83
CA VAL A 605 -10.82 1.30 -40.23
C VAL A 605 -9.45 1.83 -39.79
N LEU A 606 -9.17 3.12 -39.98
CA LEU A 606 -7.92 3.74 -39.56
C LEU A 606 -7.78 3.72 -38.03
N MET A 607 -8.88 3.86 -37.27
CA MET A 607 -8.85 3.68 -35.81
C MET A 607 -8.55 2.23 -35.40
N VAL A 608 -9.09 1.24 -36.12
CA VAL A 608 -8.74 -0.18 -35.84
C VAL A 608 -7.23 -0.42 -36.08
N ILE A 609 -6.67 0.16 -37.13
CA ILE A 609 -5.22 0.08 -37.37
C ILE A 609 -4.47 0.73 -36.19
N LEU A 610 -4.91 1.88 -35.70
CA LEU A 610 -4.31 2.55 -34.55
C LEU A 610 -4.36 1.69 -33.27
N ILE A 611 -5.45 0.97 -33.03
CA ILE A 611 -5.58 0.01 -31.91
C ILE A 611 -4.52 -1.09 -32.04
N VAL A 612 -4.35 -1.66 -33.23
CA VAL A 612 -3.33 -2.70 -33.46
C VAL A 612 -1.91 -2.16 -33.20
N ILE A 613 -1.61 -0.94 -33.67
CA ILE A 613 -0.34 -0.25 -33.39
C ILE A 613 -0.17 -0.04 -31.88
N THR A 614 -1.22 0.36 -31.18
CA THR A 614 -1.18 0.55 -29.71
C THR A 614 -0.89 -0.75 -28.98
N ILE A 615 -1.51 -1.86 -29.40
CA ILE A 615 -1.24 -3.20 -28.82
C ILE A 615 0.22 -3.59 -29.07
N ALA A 616 0.70 -3.44 -30.29
CA ALA A 616 2.08 -3.76 -30.65
C ALA A 616 3.08 -2.91 -29.83
N TYR A 617 2.82 -1.62 -29.71
CA TYR A 617 3.65 -0.72 -28.90
C TYR A 617 3.61 -1.10 -27.41
N HIS A 618 2.45 -1.43 -26.85
CA HIS A 618 2.29 -1.86 -25.45
C HIS A 618 3.12 -3.14 -25.17
N ILE A 619 3.01 -4.14 -26.05
CA ILE A 619 3.80 -5.38 -25.93
C ILE A 619 5.31 -5.07 -26.02
N MET A 620 5.71 -4.20 -26.96
CA MET A 620 7.10 -3.81 -27.13
C MET A 620 7.66 -3.10 -25.88
N ILE A 621 6.92 -2.16 -25.29
CA ILE A 621 7.33 -1.47 -24.08
C ILE A 621 7.48 -2.45 -22.91
N ASN A 622 6.50 -3.34 -22.70
CA ASN A 622 6.57 -4.30 -21.61
C ASN A 622 7.76 -5.25 -21.78
N SER A 623 7.92 -5.83 -22.95
CA SER A 623 9.03 -6.77 -23.18
C SER A 623 10.41 -6.12 -23.03
N SER A 624 10.54 -4.83 -23.36
CA SER A 624 11.82 -4.12 -23.31
C SER A 624 12.16 -3.58 -21.92
N TYR A 625 11.15 -3.09 -21.16
CA TYR A 625 11.40 -2.36 -19.92
C TYR A 625 11.15 -3.19 -18.64
N ASP A 626 10.21 -4.14 -18.63
CA ASP A 626 9.89 -4.92 -17.43
C ASP A 626 11.09 -5.68 -16.84
N PRO A 627 11.96 -6.34 -17.64
CA PRO A 627 13.14 -7.00 -17.08
C PRO A 627 14.09 -6.04 -16.37
N LEU A 628 14.25 -4.82 -16.90
CA LEU A 628 15.13 -3.79 -16.36
C LEU A 628 14.57 -3.13 -15.09
N CYS A 629 13.24 -3.15 -14.90
CA CYS A 629 12.61 -2.63 -13.69
C CYS A 629 12.87 -3.52 -12.47
N GLU A 630 13.02 -4.83 -12.70
CA GLU A 630 13.02 -5.81 -11.61
C GLU A 630 14.41 -6.27 -11.17
N ALA A 631 15.46 -6.08 -11.99
CA ALA A 631 16.78 -6.61 -11.70
C ALA A 631 17.90 -5.60 -11.97
N LEU A 632 19.00 -5.76 -11.25
CA LEU A 632 20.25 -5.05 -11.50
C LEU A 632 20.95 -5.70 -12.73
N PRO A 633 21.29 -4.94 -13.80
CA PRO A 633 22.03 -5.46 -14.93
C PRO A 633 23.48 -5.82 -14.56
N LEU A 634 24.03 -6.86 -15.20
CA LEU A 634 25.43 -7.27 -15.01
C LEU A 634 26.43 -6.15 -15.35
N THR A 635 26.11 -5.26 -16.27
CA THR A 635 26.95 -4.12 -16.66
C THR A 635 27.16 -3.11 -15.52
N LEU A 636 26.29 -3.13 -14.50
CA LEU A 636 26.38 -2.30 -13.31
C LEU A 636 26.87 -3.07 -12.08
N ALA A 637 27.16 -4.37 -12.23
CA ALA A 637 27.69 -5.18 -11.13
C ALA A 637 29.01 -4.60 -10.60
N GLY A 638 29.07 -4.42 -9.27
CA GLY A 638 30.27 -3.87 -8.61
C GLY A 638 30.49 -2.36 -8.77
N LYS A 639 29.61 -1.65 -9.46
CA LYS A 639 29.61 -0.20 -9.50
C LYS A 639 28.86 0.36 -8.29
N THR A 640 29.43 1.38 -7.68
CA THR A 640 28.79 2.14 -6.58
C THR A 640 28.63 3.58 -7.05
N HIS A 641 27.47 4.16 -6.84
CA HIS A 641 27.20 5.56 -7.15
C HIS A 641 27.36 6.37 -5.86
N ASP A 642 28.30 7.31 -5.85
CA ASP A 642 28.39 8.33 -4.80
C ASP A 642 27.53 9.54 -5.22
N ASN A 643 26.77 10.09 -4.29
CA ASN A 643 25.84 11.21 -4.55
C ASN A 643 26.52 12.51 -5.06
N ASP A 644 27.84 12.58 -4.99
CA ASP A 644 28.62 13.74 -5.48
C ASP A 644 28.71 13.81 -7.02
N GLU A 645 28.33 12.75 -7.76
CA GLU A 645 28.34 12.69 -9.22
C GLU A 645 26.93 12.79 -9.84
N GLU A 646 26.04 13.59 -9.28
CA GLU A 646 24.60 13.63 -9.58
C GLU A 646 24.24 13.93 -11.06
N ASN A 647 25.18 14.34 -11.91
CA ASN A 647 24.90 14.84 -13.25
C ASN A 647 25.46 13.99 -14.42
N GLN A 648 26.12 12.88 -14.18
CA GLN A 648 26.57 12.05 -15.31
C GLN A 648 25.49 11.00 -15.69
N PRO A 649 25.05 10.94 -16.96
CA PRO A 649 24.15 9.89 -17.40
C PRO A 649 24.85 8.54 -17.30
N LEU A 650 24.24 7.55 -16.63
CA LEU A 650 24.72 6.16 -16.52
C LEU A 650 24.83 5.47 -17.90
N ILE A 651 24.11 5.97 -18.86
CA ILE A 651 24.14 5.55 -20.26
C ILE A 651 24.57 6.78 -21.05
N HIS A 652 25.83 6.80 -21.50
CA HIS A 652 26.17 7.64 -22.66
C HIS A 652 25.23 7.16 -23.79
N GLU A 653 24.35 8.03 -24.27
CA GLU A 653 23.82 7.92 -25.62
C GLU A 653 25.04 7.97 -26.54
N GLN A 654 25.63 6.81 -26.81
CA GLN A 654 26.48 6.66 -27.97
C GLN A 654 25.53 6.86 -29.15
N THR A 655 25.57 8.06 -29.68
CA THR A 655 25.04 8.37 -31.01
C THR A 655 25.53 7.26 -31.94
N ILE A 656 24.57 6.61 -32.60
CA ILE A 656 24.78 5.46 -33.52
C ILE A 656 25.71 5.82 -34.72
N ASP A 657 26.24 7.04 -34.78
CA ASP A 657 27.00 7.55 -35.93
C ASP A 657 28.52 7.33 -35.92
N SER A 658 29.10 6.75 -34.85
CA SER A 658 30.57 6.51 -34.87
C SER A 658 31.03 5.07 -34.69
N SER A 659 30.11 4.09 -34.58
CA SER A 659 30.48 2.69 -34.35
C SER A 659 30.59 1.82 -35.62
N ASN A 660 30.31 2.37 -36.80
CA ASN A 660 30.44 1.61 -38.04
C ASN A 660 31.86 1.63 -38.65
N GLU A 661 32.80 2.42 -38.16
CA GLU A 661 34.19 2.42 -38.68
C GLU A 661 35.16 1.59 -37.82
N GLN A 662 34.91 1.34 -36.54
CA GLN A 662 35.84 0.57 -35.71
C GLN A 662 35.58 -0.96 -35.65
N ILE A 663 34.45 -1.44 -36.15
CA ILE A 663 34.14 -2.88 -36.17
C ILE A 663 34.79 -3.58 -37.39
N ARG A 664 35.40 -2.86 -38.34
CA ARG A 664 36.07 -3.43 -39.49
C ARG A 664 37.56 -3.78 -39.32
N GLU A 665 38.20 -3.41 -38.21
CA GLU A 665 39.62 -3.66 -37.98
C GLU A 665 39.98 -4.66 -36.85
N SER A 666 39.04 -5.30 -36.18
CA SER A 666 39.36 -6.29 -35.13
C SER A 666 38.69 -7.64 -35.31
N SER A 667 38.68 -8.18 -36.51
CA SER A 667 38.33 -9.55 -36.75
C SER A 667 39.60 -10.39 -37.00
N ASP A 668 40.42 -10.52 -35.96
CA ASP A 668 41.30 -11.69 -35.83
C ASP A 668 41.88 -11.71 -34.39
N GLY A 669 41.57 -12.76 -33.62
CA GLY A 669 42.22 -12.94 -32.31
C GLY A 669 41.28 -13.56 -31.25
N SER A 670 41.12 -14.88 -31.30
CA SER A 670 40.51 -15.65 -30.20
C SER A 670 41.39 -15.54 -28.95
N VAL A 671 40.85 -14.90 -27.87
CA VAL A 671 41.47 -14.85 -26.54
C VAL A 671 40.96 -16.04 -25.72
N PRO A 672 41.82 -16.89 -25.16
CA PRO A 672 41.44 -18.04 -24.37
C PRO A 672 40.83 -17.61 -23.01
N LEU A 673 39.81 -18.31 -22.57
CA LEU A 673 39.08 -18.12 -21.30
C LEU A 673 39.95 -18.13 -20.01
N SER A 674 41.23 -18.50 -20.10
CA SER A 674 42.15 -18.56 -18.95
C SER A 674 42.75 -17.23 -18.50
N GLU A 675 42.56 -16.13 -19.25
CA GLU A 675 43.08 -14.82 -18.87
C GLU A 675 42.07 -13.91 -18.17
N LEU A 676 40.75 -14.22 -18.22
CA LEU A 676 39.72 -13.44 -17.53
C LEU A 676 39.80 -13.53 -15.98
N GLY A 677 40.47 -14.55 -15.48
CA GLY A 677 40.66 -14.76 -14.03
C GLY A 677 41.81 -13.94 -13.41
N LYS A 678 42.70 -13.35 -14.21
CA LYS A 678 43.91 -12.68 -13.69
C LYS A 678 43.84 -11.16 -13.65
N SER A 679 42.87 -10.53 -14.29
CA SER A 679 42.74 -9.06 -14.29
C SER A 679 41.91 -8.47 -13.16
N MET A 680 41.22 -9.29 -12.35
CA MET A 680 40.44 -8.85 -11.16
C MET A 680 41.28 -8.71 -9.87
N GLY A 681 42.57 -8.83 -9.92
CA GLY A 681 43.46 -8.92 -8.74
C GLY A 681 44.32 -7.71 -8.43
N LYS A 682 44.13 -6.55 -9.03
CA LYS A 682 44.90 -5.35 -8.64
C LYS A 682 44.05 -4.09 -8.70
N SER A 683 43.30 -3.83 -7.64
CA SER A 683 42.80 -2.52 -7.30
C SER A 683 43.47 -2.07 -5.99
N SER A 684 44.04 -0.90 -5.97
CA SER A 684 44.78 -0.29 -4.89
C SER A 684 43.93 -0.17 -3.62
N SER A 685 44.41 -0.78 -2.53
CA SER A 685 43.78 -0.76 -1.20
C SER A 685 43.90 0.62 -0.55
N ASN A 686 42.77 1.21 -0.17
CA ASN A 686 42.73 2.34 0.77
C ASN A 686 42.95 1.86 2.20
N PRO A 687 43.59 2.64 3.09
CA PRO A 687 43.95 2.23 4.47
C PRO A 687 42.76 1.92 5.38
N SER A 688 41.52 2.26 5.01
CA SER A 688 40.30 1.90 5.70
C SER A 688 39.87 0.45 5.47
N ASP A 689 40.26 -0.15 4.33
CA ASP A 689 39.86 -1.50 3.96
C ASP A 689 40.73 -2.54 4.68
N GLU A 690 41.99 -2.23 5.01
CA GLU A 690 42.85 -3.12 5.80
C GLU A 690 42.35 -3.37 7.21
N LYS A 691 41.74 -2.36 7.86
CA LYS A 691 41.12 -2.54 9.20
C LYS A 691 39.83 -3.37 9.16
N GLN A 692 39.12 -3.34 8.06
CA GLN A 692 37.90 -4.12 7.88
C GLN A 692 38.23 -5.56 7.45
N GLN A 693 39.27 -5.75 6.65
CA GLN A 693 39.79 -7.05 6.22
C GLN A 693 40.47 -7.81 7.37
N SER A 694 41.20 -7.13 8.24
CA SER A 694 41.79 -7.73 9.44
C SER A 694 40.72 -8.16 10.48
N ARG A 695 39.60 -7.47 10.55
CA ARG A 695 38.43 -7.90 11.35
C ARG A 695 37.70 -9.11 10.73
N LEU A 696 37.63 -9.20 9.42
CA LEU A 696 37.01 -10.34 8.73
C LEU A 696 37.86 -11.62 8.84
N ASN A 697 39.20 -11.49 8.77
CA ASN A 697 40.11 -12.63 8.93
C ASN A 697 40.18 -13.19 10.36
N SER A 698 39.92 -12.35 11.38
CA SER A 698 39.86 -12.82 12.79
C SER A 698 38.55 -13.60 13.08
N ILE A 699 37.56 -13.56 12.21
CA ILE A 699 36.28 -14.29 12.34
C ILE A 699 36.37 -15.66 11.64
N SER A 700 37.26 -15.82 10.66
CA SER A 700 37.48 -17.10 9.92
C SER A 700 38.36 -18.10 10.69
N GLU A 701 39.16 -17.66 11.65
CA GLU A 701 39.91 -18.51 12.56
C GLU A 701 39.06 -18.77 13.80
N GLY A 702 38.44 -19.94 13.88
CA GLY A 702 37.57 -20.37 14.98
C GLY A 702 38.26 -20.32 16.35
N LYS A 703 38.23 -19.18 17.00
CA LYS A 703 38.62 -19.04 18.40
C LYS A 703 37.49 -19.54 19.30
N VAL A 704 37.73 -20.61 19.96
CA VAL A 704 36.89 -21.17 21.04
C VAL A 704 36.62 -20.09 22.09
N ILE A 705 35.34 -19.74 22.25
CA ILE A 705 34.87 -18.78 23.26
C ILE A 705 35.03 -19.43 24.63
N SER A 706 35.75 -18.75 25.55
CA SER A 706 35.92 -19.17 26.92
C SER A 706 34.60 -19.20 27.69
N GLU A 707 34.37 -20.28 28.45
CA GLU A 707 33.22 -20.47 29.32
C GLU A 707 33.09 -19.30 30.31
N GLY A 708 32.05 -18.48 30.17
CA GLY A 708 31.72 -17.38 31.09
C GLY A 708 31.03 -16.17 30.53
N GLU A 709 31.10 -15.94 29.22
CA GLU A 709 30.33 -14.84 28.56
C GLU A 709 29.03 -15.38 28.01
N THR A 710 27.93 -14.78 28.42
CA THR A 710 26.64 -14.98 27.74
C THR A 710 26.84 -14.70 26.23
N PRO A 711 26.47 -15.64 25.35
CA PRO A 711 26.64 -15.40 23.91
C PRO A 711 25.99 -14.10 23.56
N PRO A 712 26.67 -13.19 22.84
CA PRO A 712 26.04 -11.96 22.34
C PRO A 712 24.81 -12.36 21.58
N PRO A 713 23.74 -11.54 21.61
CA PRO A 713 22.54 -11.85 20.87
C PRO A 713 22.94 -12.14 19.42
N PRO A 714 22.42 -13.21 18.79
CA PRO A 714 22.99 -13.81 17.56
C PRO A 714 23.03 -12.91 16.33
N PHE A 715 22.84 -11.60 16.46
CA PHE A 715 22.64 -10.67 15.35
C PHE A 715 23.33 -9.31 15.50
N SER A 716 24.26 -9.15 16.44
CA SER A 716 24.94 -7.87 16.66
C SER A 716 25.77 -7.37 15.46
N ASP A 717 26.20 -8.27 14.57
CA ASP A 717 27.10 -7.92 13.48
C ASP A 717 26.39 -7.46 12.17
N LEU A 718 25.09 -7.71 12.03
CA LEU A 718 24.36 -7.41 10.79
C LEU A 718 23.29 -6.32 10.94
N GLY A 719 22.99 -5.88 12.17
CA GLY A 719 21.92 -4.92 12.43
C GLY A 719 20.50 -5.36 12.02
N VAL A 720 20.38 -6.44 11.23
CA VAL A 720 19.13 -6.94 10.65
C VAL A 720 19.01 -8.45 10.85
N SER A 721 17.89 -8.89 11.43
CA SER A 721 17.59 -10.31 11.62
C SER A 721 16.39 -10.73 10.79
N PHE A 722 16.52 -11.84 10.07
CA PHE A 722 15.44 -12.53 9.37
C PHE A 722 14.93 -13.75 10.17
N THR A 723 15.09 -13.72 11.46
CA THR A 723 14.51 -14.71 12.37
C THR A 723 13.06 -14.32 12.68
N HIS A 724 12.19 -15.32 12.81
CA HIS A 724 10.77 -15.06 13.13
C HIS A 724 10.66 -14.26 14.45
N PRO A 725 9.84 -13.19 14.52
CA PRO A 725 9.71 -12.33 15.69
C PRO A 725 9.45 -13.07 17.01
N SER A 726 8.66 -14.16 16.97
CA SER A 726 8.37 -14.97 18.16
C SER A 726 9.59 -15.64 18.78
N LEU A 727 10.69 -15.83 18.02
CA LEU A 727 11.94 -16.41 18.52
C LEU A 727 12.87 -15.38 19.16
N CYS A 728 12.89 -14.15 18.66
CA CYS A 728 13.89 -13.15 19.04
C CYS A 728 13.31 -11.94 19.78
N GLU A 729 12.06 -11.55 19.54
CA GLU A 729 11.53 -10.34 20.16
C GLU A 729 11.28 -10.53 21.66
N PRO A 730 11.83 -9.62 22.50
CA PRO A 730 11.58 -9.63 23.93
C PRO A 730 10.11 -9.26 24.22
N GLN A 731 9.71 -9.42 25.48
CA GLN A 731 8.44 -8.88 25.93
C GLN A 731 8.39 -7.37 25.70
N ARG A 732 7.30 -6.86 25.16
CA ARG A 732 7.05 -5.42 25.04
C ARG A 732 6.98 -4.81 26.43
N THR A 733 7.82 -3.81 26.70
CA THR A 733 7.82 -3.10 27.99
C THR A 733 6.50 -2.36 28.18
N ILE A 734 5.80 -2.62 29.27
CA ILE A 734 4.56 -1.93 29.62
C ILE A 734 4.91 -0.48 29.97
N TRP A 735 4.24 0.45 29.33
CA TRP A 735 4.48 1.88 29.55
C TRP A 735 3.29 2.52 30.24
N ALA A 736 3.45 2.84 31.52
CA ALA A 736 2.45 3.54 32.32
C ALA A 736 2.81 5.03 32.45
N ALA A 737 1.82 5.91 32.67
CA ALA A 737 2.10 7.31 32.94
C ALA A 737 2.12 7.51 34.46
N LYS A 738 3.14 8.22 34.96
CA LYS A 738 3.27 8.60 36.36
C LYS A 738 2.08 9.46 36.79
N ASP A 739 1.41 9.05 37.87
CA ASP A 739 0.22 9.69 38.38
C ASP A 739 0.44 10.27 39.79
N LYS A 740 -0.40 11.20 40.20
CA LYS A 740 -0.34 11.87 41.51
C LYS A 740 -0.74 10.96 42.69
N PHE A 741 -1.29 9.79 42.41
CA PHE A 741 -1.79 8.88 43.44
C PHE A 741 -0.82 7.72 43.72
N GLY A 742 0.26 7.57 42.94
CA GLY A 742 1.19 6.46 43.00
C GLY A 742 0.62 5.12 42.56
N ILE A 743 -0.48 5.13 41.77
CA ILE A 743 -1.10 3.90 41.25
C ILE A 743 -0.20 3.24 40.20
N ALA A 744 0.42 4.06 39.34
CA ALA A 744 1.33 3.56 38.30
C ALA A 744 2.55 2.89 38.94
N ASP A 745 3.19 3.56 39.90
CA ASP A 745 4.38 3.06 40.60
C ASP A 745 4.08 1.72 41.27
N GLU A 746 2.98 1.62 42.01
CA GLU A 746 2.56 0.38 42.69
C GLU A 746 2.31 -0.77 41.70
N ILE A 747 1.64 -0.49 40.57
CA ILE A 747 1.38 -1.53 39.57
C ILE A 747 2.68 -1.98 38.92
N ILE A 748 3.61 -1.05 38.63
CA ILE A 748 4.92 -1.36 38.06
C ILE A 748 5.72 -2.24 39.01
N ASP A 749 5.76 -1.92 40.32
CA ASP A 749 6.44 -2.74 41.34
C ASP A 749 5.87 -4.16 41.35
N ARG A 750 4.54 -4.32 41.33
CA ARG A 750 3.88 -5.62 41.27
C ARG A 750 4.22 -6.41 39.98
N LEU A 751 4.29 -5.69 38.82
CA LEU A 751 4.64 -6.29 37.54
C LEU A 751 6.10 -6.78 37.55
N GLN A 752 7.02 -5.98 38.10
CA GLN A 752 8.43 -6.34 38.20
C GLN A 752 8.66 -7.56 39.13
N GLN A 753 7.87 -7.67 40.20
CA GLN A 753 7.88 -8.88 41.06
C GLN A 753 7.50 -10.14 40.28
N ASP A 754 6.58 -10.03 39.32
CA ASP A 754 6.18 -11.13 38.44
C ASP A 754 7.06 -11.24 37.15
N LYS A 755 8.23 -10.59 37.14
CA LYS A 755 9.19 -10.58 36.00
C LYS A 755 8.60 -10.00 34.72
N VAL A 756 7.57 -9.16 34.81
CA VAL A 756 6.98 -8.45 33.68
C VAL A 756 7.67 -7.09 33.52
N LYS A 757 8.22 -6.82 32.34
CA LYS A 757 8.92 -5.55 32.07
C LYS A 757 7.91 -4.40 32.01
N ALA A 758 8.09 -3.42 32.88
CA ALA A 758 7.25 -2.23 32.96
C ALA A 758 8.07 -1.00 33.40
N THR A 759 7.67 0.18 32.94
CA THR A 759 8.27 1.49 33.30
C THR A 759 7.25 2.61 33.21
N ASP A 760 7.48 3.68 33.97
CA ASP A 760 6.77 4.96 33.89
C ASP A 760 7.66 6.09 33.36
N GLU A 761 8.88 5.77 32.97
CA GLU A 761 9.85 6.76 32.49
C GLU A 761 9.30 7.53 31.30
N ASN A 762 9.54 8.85 31.28
CA ASN A 762 9.16 9.75 30.20
C ASN A 762 7.64 9.82 29.91
N ALA A 763 6.78 9.43 30.85
CA ALA A 763 5.34 9.60 30.74
C ALA A 763 4.71 10.03 32.07
N TRP A 764 3.86 11.06 32.06
CA TRP A 764 3.20 11.58 33.25
C TRP A 764 1.84 12.20 32.94
N TYR A 765 1.01 12.36 33.98
CA TYR A 765 -0.19 13.15 33.89
C TYR A 765 0.09 14.62 34.25
N ASN A 766 -0.30 15.55 33.38
CA ASN A 766 -0.19 16.99 33.64
C ASN A 766 -1.30 17.49 34.58
N GLU A 767 -1.27 18.80 34.95
CA GLU A 767 -2.26 19.46 35.82
C GLU A 767 -3.71 19.34 35.29
N LYS A 768 -3.91 19.12 34.00
CA LYS A 768 -5.22 18.95 33.34
C LYS A 768 -5.62 17.47 33.23
N ASP A 769 -4.96 16.57 33.94
CA ASP A 769 -5.18 15.13 33.91
C ASP A 769 -5.05 14.52 32.49
N LYS A 770 -4.20 15.11 31.64
CA LYS A 770 -3.86 14.57 30.32
C LYS A 770 -2.47 13.94 30.34
N ILE A 771 -2.32 12.82 29.65
CA ILE A 771 -1.02 12.15 29.50
C ILE A 771 -0.10 13.01 28.64
N GLU A 772 1.10 13.27 29.10
CA GLU A 772 2.21 13.85 28.37
C GLU A 772 3.35 12.85 28.31
N THR A 773 4.09 12.86 27.19
CA THR A 773 5.21 11.95 26.94
C THR A 773 6.40 12.72 26.40
N LYS A 774 7.61 12.30 26.80
CA LYS A 774 8.88 12.86 26.30
C LYS A 774 9.74 11.71 25.77
N GLY A 775 10.27 11.89 24.57
CA GLY A 775 11.07 10.83 23.92
C GLY A 775 10.22 9.71 23.32
N TYR A 776 10.86 8.60 22.99
CA TYR A 776 10.26 7.44 22.34
C TYR A 776 9.62 6.46 23.34
N PRO A 777 8.65 5.64 22.92
CA PRO A 777 8.16 4.54 23.75
C PRO A 777 9.30 3.57 24.10
N PRO A 778 9.31 2.99 25.30
CA PRO A 778 10.37 2.08 25.75
C PRO A 778 10.56 0.92 24.76
N GLY A 779 11.79 0.72 24.29
CA GLY A 779 12.16 -0.32 23.32
C GLY A 779 11.76 -0.04 21.87
N GLU A 780 11.25 1.17 21.54
CA GLU A 780 10.94 1.63 20.18
C GLU A 780 11.84 2.81 19.76
N GLU A 781 12.96 3.00 20.43
CA GLU A 781 13.94 4.02 20.07
C GLU A 781 14.55 3.70 18.70
N PRO A 782 14.78 4.73 17.83
CA PRO A 782 15.48 4.49 16.58
C PRO A 782 16.87 3.93 16.91
N LYS A 783 17.20 2.76 16.37
CA LYS A 783 18.57 2.25 16.43
C LYS A 783 19.41 3.18 15.55
N VAL A 784 20.24 4.00 16.17
CA VAL A 784 21.19 4.91 15.53
C VAL A 784 22.19 4.09 14.72
#